data_8678a5f7fbbff13d0268fae344ec95dc
#
_entry.id   8678a5f7fbbff13d0268fae344ec95dc
#
_cell.length_a   1.000
_cell.length_b   1.000
_cell.length_c   1.000
_cell.angle_alpha   90.00
_cell.angle_beta   90.00
_cell.angle_gamma   90.00
#
_symmetry.space_group_name_H-M   'P 1'
#
loop_
_entity.id
_entity.type
_entity.pdbx_description
1 polymer ?
#
loop_
_entity_poly.entity_id
_entity_poly.type
_entity_poly.pdbx_seq_one_letter_code
_entity_poly.pdbx_strand_id
1 'polypeptide(L)'
;MTFLYSDSENIISWENIPVSIYPGAKEASILIAREIATLIKKKKKSNSFCVLGLPTGSTPVEVYDELVRMHKEDGLSFENVVTFNLDEYYPIEPHKLQSYIRFMREHLLDQVDLKPENVHFPDGTIAVEEVPEFCRKYEEKVNSYGGIDLQLLGIGRTGHIGFNEPGSGEKSRTRLISLDHITIADSASDFFGEENVPKRAITMGIGNILESKKIILMAWGEGKAKIISNAVEGPVTSNIPATFLQDHPDARIVLDEAATGELTRFKTPWLVGTCLWDDKLIRKGVIWLCQKVNKPILKLTNRDYNDNGMGNLVATKGSAYNINIKVFNQIQHTITGWPGGKPNADDSDRPERSTPFPKRVIIFSPHPDDDVISMGGTFIRLVDHGHDVHVGYQTSGNIAVFDEDVIRFSDFVQEFEDDFLMGNTASAELHKELVKFLDNKRPGQMDMVNVQKIKALIRKAEAKAACRYIGLPEDHIHFLEMPFYQTGTVKKKPLSDGDVKIVVDMMRKYEPHQIFAAGDLSDPHGTHRVCFEAVLLALEEVKKDKWIDDCYVWLYRGAWQEWDTAEVDMSVPLSPDELMRKRKAVFKHQSQKDQALFPGTDAREFWQRAEDRNRETAQLFDRLGMAEYEAMEAFVRYIL
;
A
#
# COMPACT_ATOMS: atom_id res chain seq x y z
N MET A 1 7.17 4.87 19.79
CA MET A 1 7.67 6.25 19.97
C MET A 1 6.52 7.08 20.51
N THR A 2 6.55 7.48 21.79
CA THR A 2 5.48 8.32 22.38
C THR A 2 5.73 9.76 21.95
N PHE A 3 5.36 10.10 20.72
CA PHE A 3 5.15 11.50 20.39
C PHE A 3 3.81 11.89 21.00
N LEU A 4 3.83 12.95 21.79
CA LEU A 4 2.60 13.57 22.28
C LEU A 4 1.75 13.92 21.07
N TYR A 5 0.68 13.16 20.84
CA TYR A 5 -0.39 13.53 19.93
C TYR A 5 -0.97 14.83 20.47
N SER A 6 -0.43 15.94 20.05
CA SER A 6 -1.06 17.22 20.36
C SER A 6 -2.02 17.52 19.22
N ASP A 7 -3.26 17.74 19.54
CA ASP A 7 -4.25 18.48 18.72
C ASP A 7 -3.76 19.93 18.48
N SER A 8 -2.45 20.17 18.57
CA SER A 8 -1.87 21.48 18.40
C SER A 8 -1.96 21.83 16.92
N GLU A 9 -2.86 22.73 16.61
CA GLU A 9 -2.92 23.53 15.38
C GLU A 9 -1.62 24.33 15.12
N ASN A 10 -0.56 24.04 15.84
CA ASN A 10 0.72 24.74 15.72
C ASN A 10 1.52 24.16 14.55
N ILE A 11 1.78 25.02 13.57
CA ILE A 11 2.71 24.76 12.48
C ILE A 11 4.10 24.58 13.06
N ILE A 12 4.71 23.43 12.77
CA ILE A 12 6.12 23.18 13.12
C ILE A 12 7.01 23.90 12.10
N SER A 13 8.18 24.34 12.50
CA SER A 13 9.08 25.22 11.72
C SER A 13 9.45 24.74 10.30
N TRP A 14 9.22 23.47 9.99
CA TRP A 14 9.46 22.86 8.66
C TRP A 14 8.20 22.65 7.85
N GLU A 15 7.02 22.80 8.46
CA GLU A 15 5.73 22.54 7.85
C GLU A 15 5.04 23.87 7.50
N ASN A 16 4.66 24.01 6.24
CA ASN A 16 4.03 25.21 5.69
C ASN A 16 2.49 25.18 5.79
N ILE A 17 1.93 24.07 6.28
CA ILE A 17 0.49 23.87 6.47
C ILE A 17 0.26 23.02 7.72
N PRO A 18 -0.80 23.27 8.51
CA PRO A 18 -1.10 22.46 9.70
C PRO A 18 -1.30 20.98 9.38
N VAL A 19 -0.65 20.09 10.15
CA VAL A 19 -0.74 18.64 10.01
C VAL A 19 -1.24 18.01 11.31
N SER A 20 -2.34 17.24 11.22
CA SER A 20 -2.87 16.42 12.31
C SER A 20 -2.56 14.96 12.03
N ILE A 21 -2.03 14.23 13.03
CA ILE A 21 -1.56 12.85 12.88
C ILE A 21 -2.30 11.95 13.85
N TYR A 22 -2.71 10.77 13.37
CA TYR A 22 -3.46 9.79 14.13
C TYR A 22 -2.82 8.40 13.99
N PRO A 23 -3.07 7.46 14.93
CA PRO A 23 -2.48 6.12 14.88
C PRO A 23 -2.83 5.35 13.60
N GLY A 24 -4.05 5.53 13.10
CA GLY A 24 -4.52 4.87 11.89
C GLY A 24 -5.57 5.67 11.12
N ALA A 25 -5.85 5.22 9.91
CA ALA A 25 -6.86 5.83 9.03
C ALA A 25 -8.25 5.87 9.67
N LYS A 26 -8.62 4.81 10.39
CA LYS A 26 -9.94 4.67 11.04
C LYS A 26 -10.17 5.73 12.12
N GLU A 27 -9.20 5.92 13.03
CA GLU A 27 -9.29 6.92 14.09
C GLU A 27 -9.39 8.33 13.52
N ALA A 28 -8.59 8.62 12.49
CA ALA A 28 -8.62 9.89 11.78
C ALA A 28 -9.98 10.11 11.09
N SER A 29 -10.49 9.10 10.40
CA SER A 29 -11.77 9.15 9.67
C SER A 29 -12.96 9.40 10.62
N ILE A 30 -12.98 8.76 11.78
CA ILE A 30 -14.01 8.99 12.82
C ILE A 30 -14.01 10.45 13.27
N LEU A 31 -12.84 11.05 13.48
CA LEU A 31 -12.76 12.45 13.94
C LEU A 31 -13.20 13.43 12.84
N ILE A 32 -12.83 13.18 11.60
CA ILE A 32 -13.30 13.98 10.44
C ILE A 32 -14.82 13.87 10.31
N ALA A 33 -15.39 12.67 10.41
CA ALA A 33 -16.83 12.45 10.36
C ALA A 33 -17.57 13.19 11.47
N ARG A 34 -17.02 13.21 12.69
CA ARG A 34 -17.58 13.97 13.84
C ARG A 34 -17.54 15.50 13.58
N GLU A 35 -16.50 16.00 12.96
CA GLU A 35 -16.40 17.41 12.59
C GLU A 35 -17.46 17.79 11.55
N ILE A 36 -17.62 16.95 10.50
CA ILE A 36 -18.69 17.11 9.50
C ILE A 36 -20.07 17.09 10.18
N ALA A 37 -20.33 16.12 11.05
CA ALA A 37 -21.58 16.00 11.78
C ALA A 37 -21.85 17.24 12.66
N THR A 38 -20.82 17.79 13.28
CA THR A 38 -20.92 19.03 14.08
C THR A 38 -21.28 20.22 13.19
N LEU A 39 -20.67 20.34 12.01
CA LEU A 39 -20.96 21.38 11.04
C LEU A 39 -22.41 21.27 10.54
N ILE A 40 -22.87 20.08 10.17
CA ILE A 40 -24.26 19.81 9.74
C ILE A 40 -25.24 20.27 10.82
N LYS A 41 -25.02 19.85 12.08
CA LYS A 41 -25.88 20.23 13.23
C LYS A 41 -25.85 21.74 13.48
N LYS A 42 -24.70 22.40 13.36
CA LYS A 42 -24.56 23.85 13.51
C LYS A 42 -25.37 24.60 12.43
N LYS A 43 -25.26 24.19 11.16
CA LYS A 43 -26.00 24.78 10.05
C LYS A 43 -27.50 24.53 10.16
N LYS A 44 -27.93 23.36 10.59
CA LYS A 44 -29.35 23.07 10.84
C LYS A 44 -29.94 23.98 11.91
N LYS A 45 -29.20 24.27 12.99
CA LYS A 45 -29.61 25.21 14.04
C LYS A 45 -29.78 26.65 13.53
N SER A 46 -29.00 27.06 12.55
CA SER A 46 -29.09 28.38 11.91
C SER A 46 -30.03 28.40 10.71
N ASN A 47 -30.80 27.34 10.48
CA ASN A 47 -31.72 27.17 9.35
C ASN A 47 -31.05 27.43 7.98
N SER A 48 -29.83 26.92 7.81
CA SER A 48 -29.04 27.09 6.60
C SER A 48 -28.54 25.74 6.09
N PHE A 49 -28.24 25.68 4.79
CA PHE A 49 -27.62 24.48 4.20
C PHE A 49 -26.19 24.32 4.69
N CYS A 50 -25.78 23.08 4.85
CA CYS A 50 -24.40 22.65 4.99
C CYS A 50 -23.90 22.18 3.63
N VAL A 51 -22.98 22.91 3.01
CA VAL A 51 -22.47 22.62 1.67
C VAL A 51 -21.15 21.88 1.78
N LEU A 52 -21.12 20.64 1.31
CA LEU A 52 -19.96 19.76 1.39
C LEU A 52 -19.38 19.49 0.00
N GLY A 53 -18.07 19.69 -0.14
CA GLY A 53 -17.29 19.22 -1.28
C GLY A 53 -16.73 17.82 -0.98
N LEU A 54 -17.05 16.82 -1.79
CA LEU A 54 -16.76 15.42 -1.50
C LEU A 54 -15.87 14.79 -2.57
N PRO A 55 -14.76 14.12 -2.20
CA PRO A 55 -13.94 13.32 -3.09
C PRO A 55 -14.48 11.88 -3.21
N THR A 56 -13.96 11.16 -4.20
CA THR A 56 -14.11 9.72 -4.35
C THR A 56 -12.79 9.00 -4.07
N GLY A 57 -12.75 7.68 -4.27
CA GLY A 57 -11.58 6.85 -4.02
C GLY A 57 -11.57 6.19 -2.64
N SER A 58 -10.52 5.42 -2.34
CA SER A 58 -10.45 4.61 -1.12
C SER A 58 -10.27 5.43 0.17
N THR A 59 -9.62 6.58 0.08
CA THR A 59 -9.27 7.41 1.25
C THR A 59 -10.50 7.87 2.07
N PRO A 60 -11.59 8.39 1.49
CA PRO A 60 -12.74 8.90 2.23
C PRO A 60 -13.74 7.82 2.68
N VAL A 61 -13.61 6.57 2.27
CA VAL A 61 -14.61 5.51 2.51
C VAL A 61 -14.95 5.38 4.00
N GLU A 62 -13.95 5.28 4.86
CA GLU A 62 -14.18 5.16 6.32
C GLU A 62 -14.84 6.40 6.95
N VAL A 63 -14.64 7.59 6.34
CA VAL A 63 -15.37 8.80 6.75
C VAL A 63 -16.85 8.67 6.39
N TYR A 64 -17.15 8.16 5.18
CA TYR A 64 -18.52 7.94 4.74
C TYR A 64 -19.21 6.85 5.55
N ASP A 65 -18.53 5.74 5.83
CA ASP A 65 -19.05 4.66 6.66
C ASP A 65 -19.43 5.15 8.07
N GLU A 66 -18.58 5.99 8.68
CA GLU A 66 -18.89 6.57 10.01
C GLU A 66 -20.03 7.59 9.94
N LEU A 67 -20.14 8.40 8.89
CA LEU A 67 -21.27 9.31 8.68
C LEU A 67 -22.60 8.54 8.52
N VAL A 68 -22.58 7.42 7.78
CA VAL A 68 -23.71 6.52 7.62
C VAL A 68 -24.09 5.88 8.97
N ARG A 69 -23.10 5.41 9.74
CA ARG A 69 -23.34 4.91 11.10
C ARG A 69 -23.99 5.98 11.98
N MET A 70 -23.46 7.20 11.99
CA MET A 70 -24.03 8.32 12.76
C MET A 70 -25.46 8.65 12.32
N HIS A 71 -25.77 8.52 11.03
CA HIS A 71 -27.14 8.68 10.56
C HIS A 71 -28.05 7.60 11.12
N LYS A 72 -27.67 6.33 10.96
CA LYS A 72 -28.50 5.18 11.32
C LYS A 72 -28.64 4.97 12.84
N GLU A 73 -27.57 5.24 13.59
CA GLU A 73 -27.50 4.93 15.04
C GLU A 73 -27.63 6.18 15.92
N ASP A 74 -27.03 7.31 15.52
CA ASP A 74 -26.98 8.52 16.35
C ASP A 74 -27.98 9.61 15.89
N GLY A 75 -28.81 9.33 14.88
CA GLY A 75 -29.86 10.22 14.39
C GLY A 75 -29.34 11.47 13.69
N LEU A 76 -28.15 11.43 13.07
CA LEU A 76 -27.64 12.51 12.26
C LEU A 76 -28.49 12.65 10.98
N SER A 77 -29.15 13.80 10.78
CA SER A 77 -29.96 14.05 9.56
C SER A 77 -29.17 14.85 8.52
N PHE A 78 -29.31 14.47 7.26
CA PHE A 78 -28.69 15.12 6.09
C PHE A 78 -29.69 15.98 5.30
N GLU A 79 -30.91 16.19 5.78
CA GLU A 79 -31.95 17.00 5.09
C GLU A 79 -31.50 18.42 4.71
N ASN A 80 -30.62 19.04 5.50
CA ASN A 80 -30.04 20.35 5.22
C ASN A 80 -28.64 20.31 4.59
N VAL A 81 -28.24 19.15 4.07
CA VAL A 81 -26.93 18.99 3.39
C VAL A 81 -27.09 19.16 1.90
N VAL A 82 -26.12 19.81 1.27
CA VAL A 82 -25.93 19.90 -0.17
C VAL A 82 -24.54 19.38 -0.48
N THR A 83 -24.41 18.50 -1.45
CA THR A 83 -23.11 17.91 -1.83
C THR A 83 -22.70 18.33 -3.24
N PHE A 84 -21.41 18.62 -3.40
CA PHE A 84 -20.76 18.83 -4.68
C PHE A 84 -19.56 17.87 -4.77
N ASN A 85 -19.56 16.98 -5.78
CA ASN A 85 -18.40 16.13 -6.04
C ASN A 85 -17.35 16.90 -6.86
N LEU A 86 -16.08 16.59 -6.58
CA LEU A 86 -14.93 17.27 -7.20
C LEU A 86 -14.83 17.01 -8.70
N ASP A 87 -15.14 15.78 -9.12
CA ASP A 87 -14.81 15.29 -10.45
C ASP A 87 -15.66 14.08 -10.88
N GLU A 88 -15.56 13.76 -12.16
CA GLU A 88 -16.04 12.53 -12.77
C GLU A 88 -15.21 12.24 -14.03
N TYR A 89 -14.99 10.97 -14.33
CA TYR A 89 -14.39 10.52 -15.60
C TYR A 89 -15.21 10.97 -16.81
N TYR A 90 -14.53 11.18 -17.95
CA TYR A 90 -15.19 11.63 -19.18
C TYR A 90 -14.61 10.93 -20.42
N PRO A 91 -15.46 10.31 -21.29
CA PRO A 91 -16.89 10.07 -21.06
C PRO A 91 -17.13 8.86 -20.14
N ILE A 92 -18.19 8.93 -19.32
CA ILE A 92 -18.64 7.78 -18.52
C ILE A 92 -20.14 7.86 -18.23
N GLU A 93 -20.82 6.71 -18.28
CA GLU A 93 -22.22 6.61 -17.93
C GLU A 93 -22.40 6.43 -16.40
N PRO A 94 -23.40 7.07 -15.77
CA PRO A 94 -23.60 7.04 -14.31
C PRO A 94 -23.83 5.64 -13.71
N HIS A 95 -24.28 4.67 -14.52
CA HIS A 95 -24.52 3.30 -14.09
C HIS A 95 -23.29 2.39 -14.15
N LYS A 96 -22.21 2.85 -14.75
CA LYS A 96 -20.95 2.09 -14.83
C LYS A 96 -20.36 1.88 -13.43
N LEU A 97 -19.71 0.72 -13.25
CA LEU A 97 -19.09 0.35 -11.97
C LEU A 97 -18.08 1.38 -11.47
N GLN A 98 -17.39 2.02 -12.41
CA GLN A 98 -16.30 2.96 -12.15
C GLN A 98 -16.75 4.42 -12.08
N SER A 99 -18.04 4.71 -12.35
CA SER A 99 -18.57 6.09 -12.22
C SER A 99 -18.54 6.55 -10.77
N TYR A 100 -18.09 7.79 -10.56
CA TYR A 100 -18.01 8.38 -9.24
C TYR A 100 -19.38 8.66 -8.62
N ILE A 101 -20.41 8.94 -9.44
CA ILE A 101 -21.79 9.05 -8.94
C ILE A 101 -22.28 7.71 -8.37
N ARG A 102 -21.95 6.59 -9.03
CA ARG A 102 -22.28 5.25 -8.52
C ARG A 102 -21.53 4.96 -7.22
N PHE A 103 -20.23 5.24 -7.18
CA PHE A 103 -19.40 5.09 -5.98
C PHE A 103 -20.03 5.84 -4.79
N MET A 104 -20.39 7.10 -4.96
CA MET A 104 -20.96 7.90 -3.89
C MET A 104 -22.35 7.41 -3.45
N ARG A 105 -23.17 6.92 -4.37
CA ARG A 105 -24.44 6.30 -4.01
C ARG A 105 -24.25 5.08 -3.12
N GLU A 106 -23.34 4.18 -3.51
CA GLU A 106 -23.05 2.97 -2.75
C GLU A 106 -22.49 3.26 -1.35
N HIS A 107 -21.62 4.27 -1.21
CA HIS A 107 -20.92 4.55 0.05
C HIS A 107 -21.60 5.56 0.97
N LEU A 108 -22.41 6.48 0.44
CA LEU A 108 -23.02 7.54 1.25
C LEU A 108 -24.46 7.88 0.84
N LEU A 109 -24.69 8.28 -0.42
CA LEU A 109 -25.89 9.05 -0.77
C LEU A 109 -27.19 8.27 -0.60
N ASP A 110 -27.20 6.96 -0.97
CA ASP A 110 -28.38 6.09 -0.82
C ASP A 110 -28.51 5.50 0.60
N GLN A 111 -27.55 5.83 1.50
CA GLN A 111 -27.52 5.31 2.88
C GLN A 111 -28.03 6.33 3.93
N VAL A 112 -28.28 7.58 3.52
CA VAL A 112 -28.69 8.70 4.38
C VAL A 112 -29.92 9.43 3.82
N ASP A 113 -30.54 10.31 4.64
CA ASP A 113 -31.74 11.10 4.26
C ASP A 113 -31.43 12.36 3.44
N LEU A 114 -30.41 12.30 2.57
CA LEU A 114 -30.04 13.40 1.68
C LEU A 114 -31.05 13.53 0.52
N LYS A 115 -31.53 14.75 0.26
CA LYS A 115 -32.48 15.00 -0.82
C LYS A 115 -31.80 14.92 -2.18
N PRO A 116 -32.36 14.18 -3.17
CA PRO A 116 -31.74 14.04 -4.51
C PRO A 116 -31.44 15.37 -5.22
N GLU A 117 -32.29 16.38 -5.05
CA GLU A 117 -32.08 17.72 -5.62
C GLU A 117 -30.88 18.48 -5.05
N ASN A 118 -30.36 18.04 -3.92
CA ASN A 118 -29.20 18.62 -3.25
C ASN A 118 -27.88 17.89 -3.59
N VAL A 119 -27.92 16.91 -4.50
CA VAL A 119 -26.74 16.13 -4.91
C VAL A 119 -26.26 16.62 -6.27
N HIS A 120 -25.02 17.07 -6.35
CA HIS A 120 -24.44 17.61 -7.58
C HIS A 120 -23.14 16.93 -7.96
N PHE A 121 -23.07 16.52 -9.24
CA PHE A 121 -21.88 15.87 -9.86
C PHE A 121 -21.53 16.56 -11.17
N PRO A 122 -20.25 16.52 -11.58
CA PRO A 122 -19.92 16.69 -12.99
C PRO A 122 -20.58 15.61 -13.84
N ASP A 123 -21.09 15.99 -15.01
CA ASP A 123 -21.83 15.08 -15.90
C ASP A 123 -20.87 14.51 -16.96
N GLY A 124 -20.55 13.23 -16.83
CA GLY A 124 -19.69 12.49 -17.75
C GLY A 124 -20.33 12.10 -19.10
N THR A 125 -21.62 12.47 -19.33
CA THR A 125 -22.37 12.05 -20.53
C THR A 125 -22.63 13.17 -21.53
N ILE A 126 -22.43 14.43 -21.15
CA ILE A 126 -22.69 15.59 -22.01
C ILE A 126 -21.76 15.66 -23.21
N ALA A 127 -22.20 16.27 -24.29
CA ALA A 127 -21.37 16.51 -25.46
C ALA A 127 -20.18 17.41 -25.12
N VAL A 128 -19.01 17.16 -25.73
CA VAL A 128 -17.78 17.88 -25.41
C VAL A 128 -17.89 19.40 -25.60
N GLU A 129 -18.71 19.81 -26.57
CA GLU A 129 -18.99 21.22 -26.87
C GLU A 129 -19.80 21.90 -25.76
N GLU A 130 -20.57 21.15 -24.98
CA GLU A 130 -21.40 21.65 -23.90
C GLU A 130 -20.64 21.72 -22.55
N VAL A 131 -19.50 21.03 -22.45
CA VAL A 131 -18.72 20.98 -21.19
C VAL A 131 -18.37 22.37 -20.64
N PRO A 132 -17.92 23.37 -21.42
CA PRO A 132 -17.59 24.68 -20.88
C PRO A 132 -18.79 25.38 -20.22
N GLU A 133 -19.96 25.30 -20.84
CA GLU A 133 -21.18 25.89 -20.31
C GLU A 133 -21.69 25.13 -19.07
N PHE A 134 -21.58 23.80 -19.09
CA PHE A 134 -21.89 22.98 -17.92
C PHE A 134 -21.00 23.37 -16.73
N CYS A 135 -19.69 23.46 -16.93
CA CYS A 135 -18.74 23.85 -15.88
C CYS A 135 -19.07 25.22 -15.27
N ARG A 136 -19.40 26.19 -16.12
CA ARG A 136 -19.83 27.52 -15.66
C ARG A 136 -21.08 27.45 -14.78
N LYS A 137 -22.10 26.69 -15.21
CA LYS A 137 -23.34 26.50 -14.44
C LYS A 137 -23.11 25.75 -13.14
N TYR A 138 -22.16 24.77 -13.13
CA TYR A 138 -21.78 24.05 -11.95
C TYR A 138 -21.20 24.96 -10.87
N GLU A 139 -20.30 25.88 -11.26
CA GLU A 139 -19.73 26.88 -10.35
C GLU A 139 -20.79 27.88 -9.87
N GLU A 140 -21.68 28.34 -10.76
CA GLU A 140 -22.80 29.22 -10.39
C GLU A 140 -23.73 28.55 -9.36
N LYS A 141 -23.91 27.23 -9.50
CA LYS A 141 -24.69 26.45 -8.54
C LYS A 141 -24.02 26.40 -7.16
N VAL A 142 -22.71 26.16 -7.10
CA VAL A 142 -21.93 26.26 -5.85
C VAL A 142 -22.11 27.62 -5.21
N ASN A 143 -21.94 28.70 -6.00
CA ASN A 143 -22.05 30.09 -5.54
C ASN A 143 -23.46 30.42 -5.06
N SER A 144 -24.50 29.84 -5.64
CA SER A 144 -25.89 30.07 -5.24
C SER A 144 -26.20 29.58 -3.82
N TYR A 145 -25.42 28.61 -3.30
CA TYR A 145 -25.49 28.17 -1.91
C TYR A 145 -24.54 28.91 -0.96
N GLY A 146 -23.78 29.91 -1.46
CA GLY A 146 -22.82 30.69 -0.67
C GLY A 146 -21.45 30.02 -0.53
N GLY A 147 -21.07 29.16 -1.50
CA GLY A 147 -19.80 28.40 -1.57
C GLY A 147 -19.78 27.14 -0.71
N ILE A 148 -18.72 26.38 -0.82
CA ILE A 148 -18.51 25.14 -0.06
C ILE A 148 -18.10 25.49 1.38
N ASP A 149 -18.81 24.93 2.36
CA ASP A 149 -18.49 25.14 3.79
C ASP A 149 -17.31 24.29 4.24
N LEU A 150 -17.22 23.04 3.76
CA LEU A 150 -16.11 22.14 4.01
C LEU A 150 -15.83 21.30 2.77
N GLN A 151 -14.58 21.36 2.29
CA GLN A 151 -14.05 20.55 1.19
C GLN A 151 -13.19 19.44 1.75
N LEU A 152 -13.57 18.19 1.50
CA LEU A 152 -12.69 17.04 1.70
C LEU A 152 -11.84 16.81 0.44
N LEU A 153 -10.60 16.39 0.64
CA LEU A 153 -9.66 16.06 -0.44
C LEU A 153 -8.89 14.77 -0.11
N GLY A 154 -8.62 13.99 -1.14
CA GLY A 154 -7.50 13.05 -1.14
C GLY A 154 -6.32 13.65 -1.89
N ILE A 155 -5.19 12.94 -1.96
CA ILE A 155 -4.00 13.31 -2.73
C ILE A 155 -3.56 12.15 -3.61
N GLY A 156 -3.35 12.43 -4.89
CA GLY A 156 -2.75 11.47 -5.82
C GLY A 156 -1.23 11.35 -5.65
N ARG A 157 -0.61 10.35 -6.26
CA ARG A 157 0.86 10.18 -6.21
C ARG A 157 1.63 11.29 -6.90
N THR A 158 1.03 11.96 -7.87
CA THR A 158 1.59 13.14 -8.54
C THR A 158 1.40 14.43 -7.73
N GLY A 159 0.69 14.37 -6.60
CA GLY A 159 0.33 15.53 -5.80
C GLY A 159 -0.91 16.26 -6.30
N HIS A 160 -1.68 15.65 -7.20
CA HIS A 160 -2.95 16.20 -7.65
C HIS A 160 -4.02 16.15 -6.54
N ILE A 161 -4.93 17.12 -6.55
CA ILE A 161 -6.15 17.20 -5.74
C ILE A 161 -7.37 17.36 -6.68
N GLY A 162 -8.40 16.51 -6.50
CA GLY A 162 -9.31 16.20 -7.60
C GLY A 162 -8.48 15.67 -8.77
N PHE A 163 -8.88 15.89 -10.02
CA PHE A 163 -8.02 15.61 -11.17
C PHE A 163 -7.20 16.83 -11.63
N ASN A 164 -6.79 17.71 -10.71
CA ASN A 164 -5.86 18.80 -11.04
C ASN A 164 -4.43 18.26 -11.11
N GLU A 165 -4.05 17.72 -12.26
CA GLU A 165 -2.74 17.13 -12.55
C GLU A 165 -1.60 18.16 -12.51
N PRO A 166 -0.33 17.73 -12.43
CA PRO A 166 0.84 18.60 -12.51
C PRO A 166 0.75 19.58 -13.68
N GLY A 167 1.01 20.86 -13.40
CA GLY A 167 0.82 21.98 -14.34
C GLY A 167 -0.51 22.72 -14.16
N SER A 168 -1.44 22.22 -13.34
CA SER A 168 -2.65 22.96 -12.99
C SER A 168 -2.30 24.20 -12.17
N GLY A 169 -2.74 25.37 -12.64
CA GLY A 169 -2.45 26.65 -11.97
C GLY A 169 -3.42 26.95 -10.84
N GLU A 170 -3.00 27.79 -9.89
CA GLU A 170 -3.78 28.25 -8.74
C GLU A 170 -5.18 28.79 -9.10
N LYS A 171 -5.28 29.53 -10.21
CA LYS A 171 -6.54 30.16 -10.66
C LYS A 171 -7.37 29.29 -11.61
N SER A 172 -7.00 28.01 -11.76
CA SER A 172 -7.76 27.10 -12.63
C SER A 172 -9.20 26.94 -12.15
N ARG A 173 -10.12 26.88 -13.12
CA ARG A 173 -11.56 26.74 -12.88
C ARG A 173 -12.01 25.32 -13.25
N THR A 174 -13.28 25.02 -12.96
CA THR A 174 -13.91 23.74 -13.35
C THR A 174 -13.79 23.55 -14.85
N ARG A 175 -13.26 22.38 -15.29
CA ARG A 175 -12.93 22.14 -16.70
C ARG A 175 -12.78 20.68 -17.04
N LEU A 176 -12.81 20.38 -18.32
CA LEU A 176 -12.35 19.12 -18.89
C LEU A 176 -10.81 19.11 -18.93
N ILE A 177 -10.21 18.04 -18.44
CA ILE A 177 -8.74 17.83 -18.44
C ILE A 177 -8.37 16.50 -19.08
N SER A 178 -7.11 16.38 -19.48
CA SER A 178 -6.49 15.07 -19.78
C SER A 178 -5.82 14.54 -18.53
N LEU A 179 -6.01 13.25 -18.24
CA LEU A 179 -5.38 12.57 -17.11
C LEU A 179 -3.88 12.33 -17.39
N ASP A 180 -3.08 12.44 -16.34
CA ASP A 180 -1.67 12.03 -16.36
C ASP A 180 -1.55 10.51 -16.52
N HIS A 181 -0.48 10.05 -17.19
CA HIS A 181 -0.25 8.63 -17.39
C HIS A 181 -0.13 7.85 -16.06
N ILE A 182 0.40 8.49 -15.01
CA ILE A 182 0.48 7.90 -13.67
C ILE A 182 -0.93 7.70 -13.09
N THR A 183 -1.81 8.68 -13.25
CA THR A 183 -3.21 8.61 -12.81
C THR A 183 -3.98 7.53 -13.57
N ILE A 184 -3.74 7.40 -14.88
CA ILE A 184 -4.33 6.34 -15.70
C ILE A 184 -3.84 4.97 -15.20
N ALA A 185 -2.53 4.79 -15.01
CA ALA A 185 -1.94 3.56 -14.51
C ALA A 185 -2.45 3.19 -13.09
N ASP A 186 -2.62 4.19 -12.19
CA ASP A 186 -3.17 3.96 -10.85
C ASP A 186 -4.64 3.50 -10.88
N SER A 187 -5.39 3.95 -11.87
CA SER A 187 -6.80 3.61 -12.05
C SER A 187 -7.01 2.31 -12.83
N ALA A 188 -5.95 1.76 -13.45
CA ALA A 188 -6.04 0.60 -14.34
C ALA A 188 -6.72 -0.62 -13.67
N SER A 189 -6.46 -0.83 -12.38
CA SER A 189 -7.08 -1.92 -11.62
C SER A 189 -8.61 -1.80 -11.51
N ASP A 190 -9.13 -0.60 -11.33
CA ASP A 190 -10.57 -0.34 -11.19
C ASP A 190 -11.29 -0.47 -12.53
N PHE A 191 -10.57 -0.25 -13.63
CA PHE A 191 -11.07 -0.37 -15.00
C PHE A 191 -10.74 -1.70 -15.68
N PHE A 192 -10.09 -2.65 -14.97
CA PHE A 192 -9.68 -3.95 -15.51
C PHE A 192 -8.75 -3.86 -16.74
N GLY A 193 -7.85 -2.89 -16.71
CA GLY A 193 -6.87 -2.61 -17.73
C GLY A 193 -6.72 -1.12 -18.00
N GLU A 194 -5.48 -0.68 -18.28
CA GLU A 194 -5.15 0.73 -18.53
C GLU A 194 -5.84 1.28 -19.79
N GLU A 195 -6.01 0.43 -20.81
CA GLU A 195 -6.71 0.74 -22.05
C GLU A 195 -8.18 1.10 -21.86
N ASN A 196 -8.79 0.65 -20.76
CA ASN A 196 -10.20 0.88 -20.43
C ASN A 196 -10.42 2.15 -19.61
N VAL A 197 -9.34 2.77 -19.08
CA VAL A 197 -9.43 4.00 -18.28
C VAL A 197 -9.75 5.18 -19.22
N PRO A 198 -10.81 5.98 -18.93
CA PRO A 198 -11.04 7.22 -19.69
C PRO A 198 -9.83 8.14 -19.59
N LYS A 199 -9.41 8.70 -20.73
CA LYS A 199 -8.21 9.56 -20.79
C LYS A 199 -8.48 11.00 -20.35
N ARG A 200 -9.72 11.33 -20.03
CA ARG A 200 -10.14 12.68 -19.64
C ARG A 200 -11.07 12.64 -18.44
N ALA A 201 -11.20 13.75 -17.76
CA ALA A 201 -12.13 13.95 -16.65
C ALA A 201 -12.63 15.40 -16.60
N ILE A 202 -13.80 15.62 -16.04
CA ILE A 202 -14.26 16.95 -15.65
C ILE A 202 -13.94 17.10 -14.17
N THR A 203 -13.22 18.17 -13.80
CA THR A 203 -12.78 18.40 -12.42
C THR A 203 -12.94 19.85 -12.00
N MET A 204 -13.30 20.08 -10.74
CA MET A 204 -13.18 21.39 -10.10
C MET A 204 -11.72 21.87 -10.18
N GLY A 205 -11.52 23.12 -10.54
CA GLY A 205 -10.19 23.73 -10.58
C GLY A 205 -9.63 24.04 -9.18
N ILE A 206 -8.32 24.27 -9.11
CA ILE A 206 -7.65 24.67 -7.86
C ILE A 206 -8.31 25.93 -7.28
N GLY A 207 -8.60 26.94 -8.12
CA GLY A 207 -9.26 28.17 -7.67
C GLY A 207 -10.64 27.93 -7.02
N ASN A 208 -11.42 26.98 -7.56
CA ASN A 208 -12.70 26.60 -6.94
C ASN A 208 -12.52 25.90 -5.59
N ILE A 209 -11.50 25.03 -5.49
CA ILE A 209 -11.17 24.34 -4.23
C ILE A 209 -10.75 25.36 -3.17
N LEU A 210 -9.88 26.31 -3.53
CA LEU A 210 -9.39 27.36 -2.62
C LEU A 210 -10.46 28.38 -2.19
N GLU A 211 -11.57 28.50 -2.92
CA GLU A 211 -12.73 29.31 -2.53
C GLU A 211 -13.57 28.66 -1.41
N SER A 212 -13.30 27.42 -1.02
CA SER A 212 -13.99 26.73 0.08
C SER A 212 -13.63 27.38 1.42
N LYS A 213 -14.59 27.40 2.38
CA LYS A 213 -14.36 28.04 3.70
C LYS A 213 -13.40 27.28 4.58
N LYS A 214 -13.39 25.94 4.45
CA LYS A 214 -12.49 25.02 5.15
C LYS A 214 -12.10 23.88 4.23
N ILE A 215 -10.83 23.45 4.33
CA ILE A 215 -10.29 22.34 3.54
C ILE A 215 -9.63 21.31 4.46
N ILE A 216 -9.96 20.04 4.27
CA ILE A 216 -9.29 18.91 4.92
C ILE A 216 -8.77 17.99 3.83
N LEU A 217 -7.44 17.88 3.71
CA LEU A 217 -6.81 16.90 2.86
C LEU A 217 -6.45 15.68 3.70
N MET A 218 -6.83 14.48 3.24
CA MET A 218 -6.59 13.21 3.92
C MET A 218 -5.59 12.37 3.13
N ALA A 219 -4.66 11.71 3.83
CA ALA A 219 -3.77 10.75 3.20
C ALA A 219 -3.40 9.63 4.18
N TRP A 220 -3.52 8.39 3.69
CA TRP A 220 -3.27 7.18 4.46
C TRP A 220 -2.20 6.32 3.82
N GLY A 221 -1.38 5.73 4.67
CA GLY A 221 -0.41 4.71 4.30
C GLY A 221 0.94 5.27 3.81
N GLU A 222 1.94 4.41 3.93
CA GLU A 222 3.35 4.70 3.64
C GLU A 222 3.59 5.15 2.18
N GLY A 223 2.78 4.64 1.22
CA GLY A 223 2.85 5.04 -0.19
C GLY A 223 2.56 6.52 -0.45
N LYS A 224 1.98 7.24 0.53
CA LYS A 224 1.74 8.69 0.46
C LYS A 224 2.83 9.53 1.12
N ALA A 225 3.73 8.94 1.91
CA ALA A 225 4.69 9.68 2.73
C ALA A 225 5.52 10.69 1.92
N LYS A 226 6.03 10.28 0.75
CA LYS A 226 6.88 11.14 -0.10
C LYS A 226 6.12 12.35 -0.65
N ILE A 227 4.92 12.12 -1.20
CA ILE A 227 4.14 13.24 -1.77
C ILE A 227 3.61 14.15 -0.67
N ILE A 228 3.30 13.61 0.51
CA ILE A 228 2.92 14.41 1.67
C ILE A 228 4.07 15.30 2.15
N SER A 229 5.30 14.78 2.27
CA SER A 229 6.46 15.60 2.60
C SER A 229 6.63 16.75 1.61
N ASN A 230 6.49 16.49 0.31
CA ASN A 230 6.56 17.53 -0.71
C ASN A 230 5.41 18.55 -0.61
N ALA A 231 4.19 18.10 -0.30
CA ALA A 231 3.03 18.99 -0.19
C ALA A 231 3.05 19.85 1.09
N VAL A 232 3.63 19.33 2.18
CA VAL A 232 3.67 19.98 3.50
C VAL A 232 4.89 20.89 3.65
N GLU A 233 6.08 20.41 3.27
CA GLU A 233 7.37 21.05 3.54
C GLU A 233 7.99 21.70 2.29
N GLY A 234 7.52 21.32 1.09
CA GLY A 234 8.02 21.85 -0.17
C GLY A 234 7.48 23.25 -0.49
N PRO A 235 8.07 23.92 -1.50
CA PRO A 235 7.57 25.21 -1.97
C PRO A 235 6.24 25.07 -2.71
N VAL A 236 5.43 26.11 -2.71
CA VAL A 236 4.21 26.20 -3.53
C VAL A 236 4.56 26.10 -5.01
N THR A 237 3.97 25.12 -5.71
CA THR A 237 4.26 24.88 -7.14
C THR A 237 3.11 24.17 -7.86
N SER A 238 2.88 24.52 -9.11
CA SER A 238 1.94 23.81 -9.99
C SER A 238 2.37 22.37 -10.33
N ASN A 239 3.64 22.00 -10.10
CA ASN A 239 4.09 20.62 -10.29
C ASN A 239 3.53 19.67 -9.21
N ILE A 240 3.11 20.22 -8.07
CA ILE A 240 2.47 19.51 -6.96
C ILE A 240 1.27 20.35 -6.53
N PRO A 241 0.11 20.23 -7.20
CA PRO A 241 -1.03 21.13 -6.97
C PRO A 241 -1.52 21.18 -5.52
N ALA A 242 -1.34 20.10 -4.73
CA ALA A 242 -1.66 20.09 -3.31
C ALA A 242 -0.90 21.18 -2.50
N THR A 243 0.25 21.67 -3.00
CA THR A 243 1.01 22.73 -2.33
C THR A 243 0.28 24.07 -2.26
N PHE A 244 -0.66 24.34 -3.17
CA PHE A 244 -1.48 25.56 -3.12
C PHE A 244 -2.35 25.65 -1.85
N LEU A 245 -2.59 24.52 -1.17
CA LEU A 245 -3.30 24.52 0.10
C LEU A 245 -2.53 25.24 1.24
N GLN A 246 -1.20 25.41 1.09
CA GLN A 246 -0.38 26.14 2.06
C GLN A 246 -0.83 27.61 2.21
N ASP A 247 -1.37 28.20 1.15
CA ASP A 247 -1.83 29.61 1.13
C ASP A 247 -3.29 29.78 1.58
N HIS A 248 -4.00 28.66 1.88
CA HIS A 248 -5.39 28.73 2.30
C HIS A 248 -5.53 28.98 3.81
N PRO A 249 -6.39 29.93 4.25
CA PRO A 249 -6.46 30.38 5.65
C PRO A 249 -6.99 29.32 6.64
N ASP A 250 -7.77 28.33 6.17
CA ASP A 250 -8.33 27.25 7.01
C ASP A 250 -8.21 25.91 6.25
N ALA A 251 -6.99 25.56 5.87
CA ALA A 251 -6.67 24.25 5.35
C ALA A 251 -5.78 23.47 6.32
N ARG A 252 -5.98 22.15 6.40
CA ARG A 252 -5.11 21.25 7.13
C ARG A 252 -4.98 19.91 6.43
N ILE A 253 -3.91 19.21 6.74
CA ILE A 253 -3.66 17.85 6.28
C ILE A 253 -3.84 16.88 7.46
N VAL A 254 -4.58 15.80 7.24
CA VAL A 254 -4.83 14.75 8.23
C VAL A 254 -4.19 13.46 7.73
N LEU A 255 -3.33 12.88 8.56
CA LEU A 255 -2.49 11.74 8.24
C LEU A 255 -2.66 10.61 9.25
N ASP A 256 -2.46 9.36 8.80
CA ASP A 256 -2.07 8.28 9.69
C ASP A 256 -0.54 8.30 9.93
N GLU A 257 -0.06 7.54 10.93
CA GLU A 257 1.38 7.46 11.23
C GLU A 257 2.20 7.02 10.01
N ALA A 258 1.69 6.09 9.21
CA ALA A 258 2.41 5.54 8.06
C ALA A 258 2.68 6.61 6.97
N ALA A 259 1.75 7.54 6.75
CA ALA A 259 1.92 8.62 5.79
C ALA A 259 2.93 9.70 6.23
N THR A 260 3.40 9.68 7.48
CA THR A 260 4.33 10.70 8.03
C THR A 260 5.80 10.39 7.79
N GLY A 261 6.14 9.18 7.33
CA GLY A 261 7.52 8.66 7.35
C GLY A 261 8.58 9.53 6.68
N GLU A 262 8.20 10.39 5.73
CA GLU A 262 9.09 11.30 5.01
C GLU A 262 9.06 12.75 5.54
N LEU A 263 8.19 13.09 6.50
CA LEU A 263 8.22 14.41 7.14
C LEU A 263 9.49 14.57 7.98
N THR A 264 10.11 15.75 7.91
CA THR A 264 11.40 16.04 8.59
C THR A 264 11.33 15.73 10.08
N ARG A 265 10.24 16.05 10.77
CA ARG A 265 10.08 15.77 12.21
C ARG A 265 10.05 14.27 12.56
N PHE A 266 9.75 13.37 11.60
CA PHE A 266 9.74 11.92 11.78
C PHE A 266 10.99 11.27 11.20
N LYS A 267 11.43 11.74 10.03
CA LYS A 267 12.58 11.18 9.33
C LYS A 267 13.91 11.58 10.01
N THR A 268 14.05 12.86 10.36
CA THR A 268 15.27 13.45 10.91
C THR A 268 14.94 14.42 12.06
N PRO A 269 14.31 13.92 13.16
CA PRO A 269 13.78 14.79 14.22
C PRO A 269 14.83 15.68 14.89
N TRP A 270 16.11 15.28 14.88
CA TRP A 270 17.22 16.09 15.39
C TRP A 270 17.46 17.40 14.63
N LEU A 271 16.94 17.53 13.41
CA LEU A 271 17.00 18.80 12.65
C LEU A 271 15.90 19.77 13.08
N VAL A 272 14.84 19.27 13.67
CA VAL A 272 13.67 20.07 14.09
C VAL A 272 13.82 20.53 15.55
N GLY A 273 14.41 19.70 16.41
CA GLY A 273 14.54 20.02 17.83
C GLY A 273 15.31 18.99 18.63
N THR A 274 15.26 19.14 19.95
CA THR A 274 15.92 18.23 20.88
C THR A 274 15.25 16.87 20.89
N CYS A 275 16.04 15.80 20.70
CA CYS A 275 15.57 14.41 20.68
C CYS A 275 15.94 13.65 21.95
N LEU A 276 15.09 12.71 22.33
CA LEU A 276 15.44 11.63 23.27
C LEU A 276 16.10 10.50 22.49
N TRP A 277 17.41 10.38 22.60
CA TRP A 277 18.21 9.42 21.86
C TRP A 277 18.12 8.02 22.47
N ASP A 278 17.23 7.19 21.96
CA ASP A 278 17.23 5.74 22.16
C ASP A 278 18.12 5.04 21.11
N ASP A 279 18.33 3.75 21.24
CA ASP A 279 19.22 2.99 20.36
C ASP A 279 18.75 2.97 18.91
N LYS A 280 17.43 2.95 18.69
CA LYS A 280 16.82 2.95 17.33
C LYS A 280 17.03 4.31 16.65
N LEU A 281 16.83 5.41 17.38
CA LEU A 281 17.03 6.76 16.84
C LEU A 281 18.53 7.05 16.60
N ILE A 282 19.42 6.58 17.50
CA ILE A 282 20.86 6.68 17.31
C ILE A 282 21.28 5.98 16.02
N ARG A 283 20.84 4.74 15.83
CA ARG A 283 21.13 3.97 14.61
C ARG A 283 20.63 4.68 13.36
N LYS A 284 19.38 5.17 13.36
CA LYS A 284 18.79 5.94 12.27
C LYS A 284 19.60 7.21 11.96
N GLY A 285 19.95 7.98 13.00
CA GLY A 285 20.73 9.20 12.85
C GLY A 285 22.13 8.96 12.29
N VAL A 286 22.83 7.91 12.76
CA VAL A 286 24.18 7.57 12.27
C VAL A 286 24.16 7.13 10.82
N ILE A 287 23.19 6.29 10.41
CA ILE A 287 23.03 5.87 9.01
C ILE A 287 22.75 7.07 8.12
N TRP A 288 21.81 7.93 8.53
CA TRP A 288 21.51 9.17 7.81
C TRP A 288 22.75 10.06 7.69
N LEU A 289 23.54 10.22 8.77
CA LEU A 289 24.75 11.02 8.74
C LEU A 289 25.80 10.47 7.78
N CYS A 290 26.00 9.14 7.78
CA CYS A 290 26.88 8.47 6.81
C CYS A 290 26.53 8.82 5.38
N GLN A 291 25.25 8.72 5.03
CA GLN A 291 24.76 9.04 3.69
C GLN A 291 24.93 10.53 3.37
N LYS A 292 24.60 11.41 4.34
CA LYS A 292 24.68 12.87 4.19
C LYS A 292 26.10 13.37 3.93
N VAL A 293 27.09 12.82 4.65
CA VAL A 293 28.49 13.25 4.53
C VAL A 293 29.35 12.33 3.68
N ASN A 294 28.74 11.26 3.14
CA ASN A 294 29.40 10.22 2.32
C ASN A 294 30.66 9.64 3.00
N LYS A 295 30.52 9.24 4.26
CA LYS A 295 31.58 8.60 5.05
C LYS A 295 31.06 7.34 5.73
N PRO A 296 31.82 6.23 5.76
CA PRO A 296 31.43 5.04 6.50
C PRO A 296 31.38 5.30 8.01
N ILE A 297 30.61 4.51 8.74
CA ILE A 297 30.30 4.69 10.17
C ILE A 297 31.57 4.96 11.00
N LEU A 298 32.58 4.08 10.88
CA LEU A 298 33.80 4.18 11.70
C LEU A 298 34.69 5.38 11.35
N LYS A 299 34.38 6.14 10.32
CA LYS A 299 35.10 7.36 9.90
C LYS A 299 34.38 8.67 10.27
N LEU A 300 33.18 8.59 10.85
CA LEU A 300 32.49 9.77 11.35
C LEU A 300 33.23 10.37 12.56
N THR A 301 33.28 11.70 12.63
CA THR A 301 33.94 12.47 13.68
C THR A 301 32.93 13.29 14.48
N ASN A 302 33.31 13.77 15.67
CA ASN A 302 32.48 14.68 16.46
C ASN A 302 32.04 15.91 15.64
N ARG A 303 32.89 16.39 14.74
CA ARG A 303 32.57 17.51 13.86
C ARG A 303 31.44 17.16 12.90
N ASP A 304 31.45 15.96 12.27
CA ASP A 304 30.40 15.53 11.37
C ASP A 304 29.04 15.54 12.10
N TYR A 305 28.97 15.07 13.34
CA TYR A 305 27.75 15.12 14.15
C TYR A 305 27.30 16.54 14.45
N ASN A 306 28.24 17.41 14.92
CA ASN A 306 27.93 18.78 15.32
C ASN A 306 27.45 19.62 14.11
N ASP A 307 28.14 19.52 12.98
CA ASP A 307 27.83 20.29 11.77
C ASP A 307 26.48 19.88 11.14
N ASN A 308 25.91 18.72 11.56
CA ASN A 308 24.65 18.18 11.06
C ASN A 308 23.54 18.09 12.12
N GLY A 309 23.56 18.96 13.14
CA GLY A 309 22.46 19.09 14.11
C GLY A 309 22.44 18.00 15.20
N MET A 310 23.43 17.11 15.24
CA MET A 310 23.49 15.98 16.18
C MET A 310 24.44 16.22 17.37
N GLY A 311 24.79 17.46 17.68
CA GLY A 311 25.67 17.80 18.79
C GLY A 311 25.14 17.32 20.15
N ASN A 312 23.84 17.35 20.36
CA ASN A 312 23.20 16.81 21.57
C ASN A 312 23.43 15.30 21.72
N LEU A 313 23.44 14.52 20.63
CA LEU A 313 23.76 13.08 20.66
C LEU A 313 25.18 12.87 21.23
N VAL A 314 26.17 13.57 20.69
CA VAL A 314 27.57 13.47 21.18
C VAL A 314 27.68 13.91 22.63
N ALA A 315 27.01 14.99 23.03
CA ALA A 315 27.03 15.50 24.40
C ALA A 315 26.40 14.52 25.42
N THR A 316 25.36 13.79 25.02
CA THR A 316 24.59 12.91 25.93
C THR A 316 25.04 11.45 25.92
N LYS A 317 25.54 10.95 24.80
CA LYS A 317 25.90 9.52 24.61
C LYS A 317 27.42 9.29 24.50
N GLY A 318 28.22 10.35 24.48
CA GLY A 318 29.67 10.27 24.40
C GLY A 318 30.23 10.54 23.01
N SER A 319 31.55 10.31 22.84
CA SER A 319 32.25 10.67 21.60
C SER A 319 31.69 9.91 20.36
N ALA A 320 31.86 10.52 19.20
CA ALA A 320 31.55 9.86 17.91
C ALA A 320 32.18 8.47 17.82
N TYR A 321 33.41 8.30 18.30
CA TYR A 321 34.09 6.99 18.29
C TYR A 321 33.29 5.90 19.00
N ASN A 322 32.76 6.16 20.18
CA ASN A 322 31.98 5.20 20.97
C ASN A 322 30.62 4.91 20.30
N ILE A 323 29.95 5.96 19.81
CA ILE A 323 28.67 5.84 19.10
C ILE A 323 28.84 5.01 17.82
N ASN A 324 29.88 5.33 17.04
CA ASN A 324 30.19 4.65 15.79
C ASN A 324 30.42 3.14 15.99
N ILE A 325 31.24 2.76 16.99
CA ILE A 325 31.51 1.34 17.29
C ILE A 325 30.22 0.61 17.67
N LYS A 326 29.39 1.22 18.53
CA LYS A 326 28.13 0.62 18.95
C LYS A 326 27.22 0.38 17.75
N VAL A 327 26.99 1.39 16.90
CA VAL A 327 26.11 1.28 15.74
C VAL A 327 26.68 0.35 14.68
N PHE A 328 28.00 0.39 14.44
CA PHE A 328 28.66 -0.53 13.53
C PHE A 328 28.42 -1.98 13.93
N ASN A 329 28.66 -2.32 15.20
CA ASN A 329 28.42 -3.67 15.72
C ASN A 329 26.95 -4.07 15.61
N GLN A 330 26.01 -3.17 15.93
CA GLN A 330 24.58 -3.47 15.78
C GLN A 330 24.22 -3.84 14.33
N ILE A 331 24.71 -3.08 13.35
CA ILE A 331 24.43 -3.36 11.93
C ILE A 331 25.16 -4.64 11.47
N GLN A 332 26.42 -4.82 11.86
CA GLN A 332 27.18 -6.04 11.53
C GLN A 332 26.49 -7.29 12.05
N HIS A 333 25.92 -7.25 13.24
CA HIS A 333 25.19 -8.38 13.83
C HIS A 333 23.87 -8.69 13.14
N THR A 334 23.33 -7.81 12.30
CA THR A 334 22.15 -8.16 11.49
C THR A 334 22.50 -9.12 10.35
N ILE A 335 23.75 -9.12 9.88
CA ILE A 335 24.16 -9.88 8.70
C ILE A 335 24.28 -11.37 9.04
N THR A 336 23.61 -12.23 8.28
CA THR A 336 23.67 -13.67 8.49
C THR A 336 23.58 -14.47 7.18
N GLY A 337 24.43 -15.49 7.06
CA GLY A 337 24.31 -16.52 6.04
C GLY A 337 23.40 -17.69 6.46
N TRP A 338 22.88 -17.69 7.70
CA TRP A 338 22.11 -18.78 8.28
C TRP A 338 20.78 -18.27 8.87
N PRO A 339 19.80 -17.89 8.04
CA PRO A 339 18.56 -17.28 8.54
C PRO A 339 17.74 -18.21 9.45
N GLY A 340 17.84 -19.52 9.27
CA GLY A 340 17.20 -20.53 10.12
C GLY A 340 18.07 -21.06 11.26
N GLY A 341 19.29 -20.51 11.44
CA GLY A 341 20.27 -20.99 12.41
C GLY A 341 21.22 -22.05 11.84
N LYS A 342 22.31 -22.29 12.55
CA LYS A 342 23.38 -23.23 12.19
C LYS A 342 23.52 -24.29 13.27
N PRO A 343 23.68 -25.59 12.89
CA PRO A 343 23.91 -26.64 13.88
C PRO A 343 25.12 -26.33 14.77
N ASN A 344 24.98 -26.51 16.07
CA ASN A 344 26.04 -26.34 17.07
C ASN A 344 26.72 -24.97 17.08
N ALA A 345 26.01 -23.90 16.63
CA ALA A 345 26.51 -22.54 16.73
C ALA A 345 26.30 -21.98 18.14
N ASP A 346 27.20 -21.07 18.55
CA ASP A 346 26.95 -20.20 19.70
C ASP A 346 26.10 -19.04 19.24
N ASP A 347 24.83 -19.03 19.67
CA ASP A 347 23.84 -18.02 19.34
C ASP A 347 23.45 -17.16 20.56
N SER A 348 24.34 -17.01 21.53
CA SER A 348 24.08 -16.25 22.77
C SER A 348 23.62 -14.82 22.49
N ASP A 349 24.15 -14.19 21.43
CA ASP A 349 23.75 -12.84 21.00
C ASP A 349 22.58 -12.85 19.96
N ARG A 350 22.20 -14.04 19.50
CA ARG A 350 21.20 -14.25 18.45
C ARG A 350 20.30 -15.44 18.79
N PRO A 351 19.46 -15.33 19.85
CA PRO A 351 18.65 -16.46 20.33
C PRO A 351 17.68 -17.03 19.30
N GLU A 352 17.25 -16.21 18.33
CA GLU A 352 16.43 -16.67 17.21
C GLU A 352 17.09 -17.73 16.32
N ARG A 353 18.41 -17.87 16.39
CA ARG A 353 19.17 -18.89 15.65
C ARG A 353 19.52 -20.10 16.48
N SER A 354 19.24 -20.09 17.80
CA SER A 354 19.53 -21.21 18.68
C SER A 354 18.67 -22.44 18.37
N THR A 355 18.80 -23.46 19.17
CA THR A 355 17.99 -24.68 19.04
C THR A 355 16.49 -24.40 19.10
N PRO A 356 15.63 -25.20 18.44
CA PRO A 356 15.97 -26.43 17.74
C PRO A 356 16.55 -26.23 16.33
N PHE A 357 17.28 -27.21 15.87
CA PHE A 357 17.72 -27.34 14.49
C PHE A 357 17.41 -28.79 14.00
N PRO A 358 16.77 -28.99 12.83
CA PRO A 358 16.21 -27.96 11.93
C PRO A 358 15.00 -27.22 12.53
N LYS A 359 14.71 -26.01 12.03
CA LYS A 359 13.52 -25.25 12.42
C LYS A 359 12.33 -25.61 11.55
N ARG A 360 11.12 -25.53 12.13
CA ARG A 360 9.87 -25.46 11.39
C ARG A 360 9.62 -23.99 11.02
N VAL A 361 9.39 -23.74 9.73
CA VAL A 361 9.26 -22.39 9.17
C VAL A 361 7.95 -22.29 8.40
N ILE A 362 7.18 -21.23 8.62
CA ILE A 362 6.05 -20.86 7.76
C ILE A 362 6.39 -19.58 7.02
N ILE A 363 6.19 -19.57 5.70
CA ILE A 363 6.23 -18.38 4.85
C ILE A 363 4.80 -18.09 4.42
N PHE A 364 4.20 -16.99 4.90
CA PHE A 364 2.92 -16.50 4.40
C PHE A 364 3.16 -15.58 3.21
N SER A 365 2.64 -15.96 2.05
CA SER A 365 2.72 -15.20 0.80
C SER A 365 1.34 -14.66 0.43
N PRO A 366 1.13 -13.33 0.36
CA PRO A 366 -0.15 -12.74 -0.02
C PRO A 366 -0.66 -13.26 -1.37
N HIS A 367 0.18 -13.24 -2.39
CA HIS A 367 -0.10 -13.81 -3.71
C HIS A 367 0.88 -14.94 -4.03
N PRO A 368 0.56 -15.80 -5.04
CA PRO A 368 1.45 -16.90 -5.46
C PRO A 368 2.68 -16.43 -6.24
N ASP A 369 3.57 -15.62 -5.65
CA ASP A 369 4.86 -15.14 -6.18
C ASP A 369 5.61 -14.23 -5.19
N ASP A 370 4.91 -13.62 -4.22
CA ASP A 370 5.50 -12.66 -3.27
C ASP A 370 6.65 -13.29 -2.45
N ASP A 371 6.56 -14.58 -2.12
CA ASP A 371 7.59 -15.35 -1.44
C ASP A 371 8.92 -15.35 -2.21
N VAL A 372 8.89 -15.63 -3.51
CA VAL A 372 10.10 -15.69 -4.35
C VAL A 372 10.58 -14.32 -4.78
N ILE A 373 9.67 -13.36 -5.02
CA ILE A 373 10.01 -11.98 -5.37
C ILE A 373 10.70 -11.29 -4.20
N SER A 374 10.13 -11.41 -3.00
CA SER A 374 10.58 -10.65 -1.83
C SER A 374 11.73 -11.32 -1.10
N MET A 375 11.65 -12.64 -0.85
CA MET A 375 12.62 -13.36 -0.03
C MET A 375 13.14 -14.67 -0.65
N GLY A 376 13.11 -14.75 -1.99
CA GLY A 376 13.46 -16.00 -2.71
C GLY A 376 14.86 -16.54 -2.42
N GLY A 377 15.84 -15.69 -2.18
CA GLY A 377 17.18 -16.10 -1.78
C GLY A 377 17.21 -16.73 -0.38
N THR A 378 16.56 -16.10 0.58
CA THR A 378 16.40 -16.63 1.95
C THR A 378 15.57 -17.90 1.94
N PHE A 379 14.50 -17.97 1.16
CA PHE A 379 13.66 -19.16 1.03
C PHE A 379 14.49 -20.36 0.50
N ILE A 380 15.22 -20.17 -0.60
CA ILE A 380 16.14 -21.18 -1.15
C ILE A 380 17.13 -21.66 -0.07
N ARG A 381 17.71 -20.73 0.68
CA ARG A 381 18.69 -21.02 1.71
C ARG A 381 18.10 -21.80 2.89
N LEU A 382 16.88 -21.48 3.31
CA LEU A 382 16.19 -22.24 4.35
C LEU A 382 15.97 -23.70 3.93
N VAL A 383 15.55 -23.94 2.68
CA VAL A 383 15.36 -25.28 2.13
C VAL A 383 16.71 -26.01 1.98
N ASP A 384 17.73 -25.36 1.41
CA ASP A 384 19.08 -25.93 1.22
C ASP A 384 19.74 -26.32 2.56
N HIS A 385 19.42 -25.60 3.65
CA HIS A 385 19.93 -25.90 4.99
C HIS A 385 19.14 -26.99 5.71
N GLY A 386 18.10 -27.55 5.06
CA GLY A 386 17.33 -28.68 5.60
C GLY A 386 16.32 -28.31 6.67
N HIS A 387 15.85 -27.05 6.71
CA HIS A 387 14.74 -26.67 7.56
C HIS A 387 13.42 -27.23 7.03
N ASP A 388 12.47 -27.46 7.94
CA ASP A 388 11.10 -27.89 7.61
C ASP A 388 10.26 -26.65 7.24
N VAL A 389 10.24 -26.33 5.94
CA VAL A 389 9.65 -25.09 5.41
C VAL A 389 8.29 -25.38 4.81
N HIS A 390 7.27 -24.61 5.22
CA HIS A 390 5.93 -24.61 4.66
C HIS A 390 5.60 -23.24 4.07
N VAL A 391 4.97 -23.20 2.90
CA VAL A 391 4.49 -21.96 2.28
C VAL A 391 2.97 -21.92 2.29
N GLY A 392 2.39 -20.83 2.79
CA GLY A 392 0.95 -20.56 2.79
C GLY A 392 0.61 -19.41 1.86
N TYR A 393 0.09 -19.71 0.66
CA TYR A 393 -0.42 -18.71 -0.28
C TYR A 393 -1.81 -18.26 0.17
N GLN A 394 -1.91 -17.01 0.64
CA GLN A 394 -3.12 -16.51 1.29
C GLN A 394 -4.25 -16.25 0.30
N THR A 395 -3.95 -15.79 -0.91
CA THR A 395 -4.93 -15.53 -1.97
C THR A 395 -4.62 -16.29 -3.26
N SER A 396 -5.60 -16.37 -4.15
CA SER A 396 -5.42 -17.04 -5.45
C SER A 396 -4.64 -16.22 -6.47
N GLY A 397 -4.60 -14.89 -6.35
CA GLY A 397 -4.00 -13.99 -7.34
C GLY A 397 -4.69 -14.00 -8.71
N ASN A 398 -5.88 -14.57 -8.82
CA ASN A 398 -6.59 -14.82 -10.08
C ASN A 398 -6.90 -13.55 -10.89
N ILE A 399 -7.06 -12.41 -10.25
CA ILE A 399 -7.39 -11.13 -10.90
C ILE A 399 -6.25 -10.64 -11.79
N ALA A 400 -5.02 -11.02 -11.48
CA ALA A 400 -3.82 -10.60 -12.18
C ALA A 400 -3.37 -11.60 -13.29
N VAL A 401 -4.32 -12.31 -13.93
CA VAL A 401 -4.06 -13.23 -15.05
C VAL A 401 -4.80 -12.74 -16.29
N PHE A 402 -4.12 -12.70 -17.42
CA PHE A 402 -4.70 -12.28 -18.69
C PHE A 402 -5.76 -13.26 -19.20
N ASP A 403 -6.75 -12.74 -19.89
CA ASP A 403 -7.83 -13.56 -20.50
C ASP A 403 -7.25 -14.51 -21.56
N GLU A 404 -6.23 -14.09 -22.31
CA GLU A 404 -5.52 -14.91 -23.29
C GLU A 404 -4.86 -16.15 -22.66
N ASP A 405 -4.36 -16.06 -21.44
CA ASP A 405 -3.81 -17.22 -20.73
C ASP A 405 -4.91 -18.27 -20.46
N VAL A 406 -6.13 -17.85 -20.18
CA VAL A 406 -7.26 -18.77 -19.99
C VAL A 406 -7.55 -19.53 -21.28
N ILE A 407 -7.58 -18.84 -22.43
CA ILE A 407 -7.78 -19.45 -23.75
C ILE A 407 -6.65 -20.45 -24.02
N ARG A 408 -5.40 -20.02 -23.95
CA ARG A 408 -4.21 -20.84 -24.17
C ARG A 408 -4.18 -22.13 -23.34
N PHE A 409 -4.50 -22.04 -22.05
CA PHE A 409 -4.54 -23.24 -21.20
C PHE A 409 -5.75 -24.11 -21.48
N SER A 410 -6.90 -23.55 -21.86
CA SER A 410 -8.06 -24.36 -22.23
C SER A 410 -7.87 -25.07 -23.57
N ASP A 411 -7.22 -24.44 -24.56
CA ASP A 411 -6.77 -25.07 -25.80
C ASP A 411 -5.88 -26.26 -25.53
N PHE A 412 -4.83 -26.06 -24.70
CA PHE A 412 -3.91 -27.15 -24.31
C PHE A 412 -4.64 -28.32 -23.67
N VAL A 413 -5.60 -28.08 -22.79
CA VAL A 413 -6.38 -29.17 -22.15
C VAL A 413 -7.20 -29.93 -23.19
N GLN A 414 -7.83 -29.21 -24.12
CA GLN A 414 -8.62 -29.85 -25.19
C GLN A 414 -7.73 -30.69 -26.10
N GLU A 415 -6.62 -30.16 -26.59
CA GLU A 415 -5.68 -30.91 -27.44
C GLU A 415 -5.07 -32.11 -26.69
N PHE A 416 -4.74 -31.93 -25.42
CA PHE A 416 -4.24 -33.05 -24.59
C PHE A 416 -5.25 -34.17 -24.43
N GLU A 417 -6.53 -33.85 -24.22
CA GLU A 417 -7.59 -34.85 -24.11
C GLU A 417 -7.84 -35.54 -25.44
N ASP A 418 -7.83 -34.81 -26.55
CA ASP A 418 -8.02 -35.38 -27.90
C ASP A 418 -6.87 -36.34 -28.25
N ASP A 419 -5.64 -36.00 -27.93
CA ASP A 419 -4.47 -36.81 -28.27
C ASP A 419 -4.24 -38.00 -27.33
N PHE A 420 -4.54 -37.87 -26.03
CA PHE A 420 -4.14 -38.86 -25.02
C PHE A 420 -5.30 -39.58 -24.32
N LEU A 421 -6.50 -38.99 -24.24
CA LEU A 421 -7.60 -39.52 -23.43
C LEU A 421 -8.86 -39.91 -24.24
N MET A 422 -8.79 -39.94 -25.58
CA MET A 422 -9.88 -40.34 -26.48
C MET A 422 -11.22 -39.58 -26.28
N GLY A 423 -11.14 -38.26 -26.26
CA GLY A 423 -12.28 -37.34 -26.42
C GLY A 423 -13.23 -37.29 -25.21
N ASN A 424 -13.06 -36.25 -24.40
CA ASN A 424 -14.04 -35.88 -23.38
C ASN A 424 -14.87 -34.68 -23.87
N THR A 425 -16.16 -34.88 -24.08
CA THR A 425 -17.07 -33.81 -24.54
C THR A 425 -17.21 -32.67 -23.55
N ALA A 426 -16.95 -32.90 -22.25
CA ALA A 426 -17.12 -31.91 -21.21
C ALA A 426 -16.04 -30.78 -21.27
N SER A 427 -14.80 -31.11 -21.61
CA SER A 427 -13.74 -30.08 -21.80
C SER A 427 -13.98 -29.23 -23.02
N ALA A 428 -14.42 -29.86 -24.13
CA ALA A 428 -14.76 -29.16 -25.35
C ALA A 428 -15.99 -28.23 -25.20
N GLU A 429 -16.97 -28.61 -24.37
CA GLU A 429 -18.09 -27.75 -24.03
C GLU A 429 -17.65 -26.58 -23.15
N LEU A 430 -16.84 -26.84 -22.15
CA LEU A 430 -16.25 -25.79 -21.27
C LEU A 430 -15.42 -24.82 -22.09
N HIS A 431 -14.53 -25.32 -22.95
CA HIS A 431 -13.71 -24.48 -23.81
C HIS A 431 -14.56 -23.53 -24.68
N LYS A 432 -15.59 -24.04 -25.34
CA LYS A 432 -16.51 -23.21 -26.13
C LYS A 432 -17.22 -22.14 -25.28
N GLU A 433 -17.63 -22.49 -24.06
CA GLU A 433 -18.24 -21.56 -23.12
C GLU A 433 -17.25 -20.43 -22.74
N LEU A 434 -16.00 -20.77 -22.42
CA LEU A 434 -14.95 -19.83 -22.06
C LEU A 434 -14.64 -18.86 -23.19
N VAL A 435 -14.34 -19.38 -24.39
CA VAL A 435 -14.05 -18.56 -25.58
C VAL A 435 -15.21 -17.64 -25.90
N LYS A 436 -16.44 -18.18 -25.95
CA LYS A 436 -17.64 -17.36 -26.19
C LYS A 436 -17.83 -16.26 -25.17
N PHE A 437 -17.53 -16.51 -23.88
CA PHE A 437 -17.62 -15.50 -22.84
C PHE A 437 -16.54 -14.44 -23.03
N LEU A 438 -15.29 -14.84 -23.23
CA LEU A 438 -14.15 -13.93 -23.33
C LEU A 438 -14.21 -13.05 -24.59
N ASP A 439 -14.62 -13.60 -25.74
CA ASP A 439 -14.83 -12.86 -26.99
C ASP A 439 -15.91 -11.76 -26.87
N ASN A 440 -16.89 -11.97 -26.00
CA ASN A 440 -18.00 -11.04 -25.77
C ASN A 440 -17.84 -10.24 -24.47
N LYS A 441 -16.76 -10.42 -23.75
CA LYS A 441 -16.48 -9.74 -22.48
C LYS A 441 -16.34 -8.24 -22.71
N ARG A 442 -17.12 -7.47 -21.97
CA ARG A 442 -17.05 -6.01 -22.03
C ARG A 442 -15.95 -5.50 -21.08
N PRO A 443 -15.31 -4.37 -21.39
CA PRO A 443 -14.43 -3.71 -20.46
C PRO A 443 -15.11 -3.51 -19.09
N GLY A 444 -14.42 -3.88 -18.01
CA GLY A 444 -14.96 -3.82 -16.65
C GLY A 444 -15.99 -4.89 -16.28
N GLN A 445 -16.23 -5.88 -17.14
CA GLN A 445 -17.11 -7.01 -16.83
C GLN A 445 -16.38 -8.02 -15.94
N MET A 446 -17.06 -8.44 -14.87
CA MET A 446 -16.56 -9.48 -13.97
C MET A 446 -16.42 -10.82 -14.72
N ASP A 447 -15.33 -11.54 -14.43
CA ASP A 447 -15.11 -12.88 -14.97
C ASP A 447 -16.19 -13.86 -14.49
N MET A 448 -16.61 -14.76 -15.37
CA MET A 448 -17.45 -15.89 -14.97
C MET A 448 -16.66 -16.84 -14.05
N VAL A 449 -17.38 -17.59 -13.22
CA VAL A 449 -16.78 -18.45 -12.18
C VAL A 449 -15.73 -19.42 -12.74
N ASN A 450 -15.96 -19.99 -13.92
CA ASN A 450 -15.03 -20.92 -14.55
C ASN A 450 -13.75 -20.22 -15.01
N VAL A 451 -13.82 -18.99 -15.54
CA VAL A 451 -12.66 -18.17 -15.88
C VAL A 451 -11.85 -17.86 -14.62
N GLN A 452 -12.51 -17.42 -13.54
CA GLN A 452 -11.83 -17.15 -12.26
C GLN A 452 -11.09 -18.38 -11.71
N LYS A 453 -11.72 -19.57 -11.80
CA LYS A 453 -11.11 -20.84 -11.37
C LYS A 453 -9.88 -21.20 -12.20
N ILE A 454 -9.95 -21.04 -13.53
CA ILE A 454 -8.81 -21.36 -14.41
C ILE A 454 -7.66 -20.39 -14.13
N LYS A 455 -7.93 -19.10 -14.00
CA LYS A 455 -6.92 -18.11 -13.59
C LYS A 455 -6.24 -18.47 -12.25
N ALA A 456 -7.02 -18.92 -11.26
CA ALA A 456 -6.49 -19.41 -10.00
C ALA A 456 -5.63 -20.68 -10.17
N LEU A 457 -6.05 -21.61 -11.03
CA LEU A 457 -5.28 -22.83 -11.31
C LEU A 457 -3.95 -22.52 -12.01
N ILE A 458 -3.90 -21.54 -12.91
CA ILE A 458 -2.67 -21.08 -13.55
C ILE A 458 -1.68 -20.60 -12.49
N ARG A 459 -2.09 -19.65 -11.64
CA ARG A 459 -1.26 -19.13 -10.55
C ARG A 459 -0.78 -20.24 -9.59
N LYS A 460 -1.67 -21.17 -9.26
CA LYS A 460 -1.37 -22.33 -8.41
C LYS A 460 -0.33 -23.26 -9.04
N ALA A 461 -0.42 -23.52 -10.34
CA ALA A 461 0.54 -24.34 -11.06
C ALA A 461 1.93 -23.67 -11.12
N GLU A 462 1.98 -22.37 -11.31
CA GLU A 462 3.19 -21.57 -11.33
C GLU A 462 3.88 -21.56 -9.97
N ALA A 463 3.14 -21.32 -8.87
CA ALA A 463 3.66 -21.40 -7.50
C ALA A 463 4.24 -22.79 -7.17
N LYS A 464 3.52 -23.87 -7.54
CA LYS A 464 4.05 -25.23 -7.43
C LYS A 464 5.35 -25.44 -8.23
N ALA A 465 5.44 -24.86 -9.43
CA ALA A 465 6.65 -24.95 -10.25
C ALA A 465 7.83 -24.20 -9.62
N ALA A 466 7.59 -23.03 -9.01
CA ALA A 466 8.60 -22.27 -8.29
C ALA A 466 9.09 -23.03 -7.05
N CYS A 467 8.19 -23.53 -6.21
CA CYS A 467 8.51 -24.32 -5.03
C CYS A 467 9.28 -25.60 -5.38
N ARG A 468 8.88 -26.32 -6.42
CA ARG A 468 9.58 -27.52 -6.92
C ARG A 468 10.99 -27.19 -7.41
N TYR A 469 11.17 -26.03 -8.08
CA TYR A 469 12.49 -25.57 -8.51
C TYR A 469 13.40 -25.25 -7.31
N ILE A 470 12.85 -24.75 -6.22
CA ILE A 470 13.57 -24.50 -4.95
C ILE A 470 13.92 -25.81 -4.23
N GLY A 471 13.16 -26.87 -4.46
CA GLY A 471 13.33 -28.17 -3.80
C GLY A 471 12.33 -28.43 -2.68
N LEU A 472 11.24 -27.64 -2.59
CA LEU A 472 10.20 -27.82 -1.58
C LEU A 472 9.28 -28.99 -1.96
N PRO A 473 8.96 -29.93 -1.05
CA PRO A 473 7.98 -30.99 -1.27
C PRO A 473 6.56 -30.43 -1.51
N GLU A 474 5.77 -31.15 -2.31
CA GLU A 474 4.43 -30.66 -2.69
C GLU A 474 3.46 -30.58 -1.51
N ASP A 475 3.57 -31.47 -0.53
CA ASP A 475 2.77 -31.47 0.71
C ASP A 475 3.11 -30.33 1.68
N HIS A 476 4.19 -29.58 1.41
CA HIS A 476 4.56 -28.35 2.13
C HIS A 476 4.01 -27.08 1.49
N ILE A 477 3.26 -27.20 0.37
CA ILE A 477 2.70 -26.07 -0.37
C ILE A 477 1.21 -25.96 -0.07
N HIS A 478 0.77 -24.86 0.57
CA HIS A 478 -0.59 -24.67 1.03
C HIS A 478 -1.25 -23.49 0.32
N PHE A 479 -2.43 -23.71 -0.25
CA PHE A 479 -3.27 -22.67 -0.86
C PHE A 479 -4.44 -22.40 0.08
N LEU A 480 -4.41 -21.25 0.77
CA LEU A 480 -5.32 -20.93 1.84
C LEU A 480 -6.66 -20.40 1.31
N GLU A 481 -6.67 -19.82 0.10
CA GLU A 481 -7.87 -19.33 -0.61
C GLU A 481 -8.79 -18.49 0.30
N MET A 482 -8.23 -17.52 1.01
CA MET A 482 -8.92 -16.73 2.02
C MET A 482 -10.19 -16.06 1.44
N PRO A 483 -11.35 -16.21 2.09
CA PRO A 483 -12.66 -15.77 1.58
C PRO A 483 -12.78 -14.29 1.26
N PHE A 484 -12.03 -13.41 1.97
CA PHE A 484 -12.07 -11.97 1.71
C PHE A 484 -11.67 -11.61 0.28
N TYR A 485 -10.76 -12.40 -0.31
CA TYR A 485 -10.22 -12.18 -1.65
C TYR A 485 -11.11 -12.73 -2.76
N GLN A 486 -11.88 -13.79 -2.51
CA GLN A 486 -12.63 -14.54 -3.51
C GLN A 486 -13.92 -13.81 -3.92
N THR A 487 -13.79 -12.60 -4.47
CA THR A 487 -14.91 -11.76 -4.92
C THR A 487 -15.10 -11.76 -6.44
N GLY A 488 -14.06 -12.14 -7.19
CA GLY A 488 -14.00 -12.00 -8.64
C GLY A 488 -13.82 -10.55 -9.12
N THR A 489 -13.63 -9.61 -8.20
CA THR A 489 -13.41 -8.18 -8.48
C THR A 489 -12.16 -7.68 -7.74
N VAL A 490 -11.68 -6.50 -8.12
CA VAL A 490 -10.61 -5.83 -7.39
C VAL A 490 -11.06 -5.43 -5.98
N LYS A 491 -12.35 -5.08 -5.80
CA LYS A 491 -12.93 -4.77 -4.49
C LYS A 491 -13.01 -6.04 -3.63
N LYS A 492 -12.28 -6.07 -2.54
CA LYS A 492 -12.25 -7.18 -1.58
C LYS A 492 -13.37 -7.05 -0.56
N LYS A 493 -13.74 -8.18 0.06
CA LYS A 493 -14.58 -8.17 1.26
C LYS A 493 -13.76 -7.70 2.47
N PRO A 494 -14.41 -7.18 3.52
CA PRO A 494 -13.75 -7.02 4.81
C PRO A 494 -13.20 -8.35 5.33
N LEU A 495 -12.10 -8.28 6.07
CA LEU A 495 -11.54 -9.44 6.76
C LEU A 495 -12.57 -10.02 7.74
N SER A 496 -12.68 -11.34 7.77
CA SER A 496 -13.62 -12.08 8.61
C SER A 496 -12.91 -13.05 9.57
N ASP A 497 -13.62 -13.47 10.63
CA ASP A 497 -13.11 -14.51 11.54
C ASP A 497 -12.77 -15.82 10.82
N GLY A 498 -13.45 -16.10 9.68
CA GLY A 498 -13.15 -17.25 8.84
C GLY A 498 -11.78 -17.18 8.19
N ASP A 499 -11.38 -15.97 7.73
CA ASP A 499 -10.06 -15.73 7.16
C ASP A 499 -8.97 -15.90 8.23
N VAL A 500 -9.15 -15.30 9.40
CA VAL A 500 -8.21 -15.40 10.53
C VAL A 500 -8.06 -16.85 10.99
N LYS A 501 -9.17 -17.59 11.10
CA LYS A 501 -9.15 -19.00 11.49
C LYS A 501 -8.30 -19.87 10.58
N ILE A 502 -8.31 -19.65 9.27
CA ILE A 502 -7.48 -20.39 8.30
C ILE A 502 -5.99 -20.22 8.62
N VAL A 503 -5.57 -19.00 8.94
CA VAL A 503 -4.18 -18.68 9.32
C VAL A 503 -3.82 -19.33 10.67
N VAL A 504 -4.71 -19.22 11.67
CA VAL A 504 -4.56 -19.86 13.00
C VAL A 504 -4.41 -21.38 12.87
N ASP A 505 -5.29 -22.02 12.09
CA ASP A 505 -5.28 -23.47 11.90
C ASP A 505 -3.93 -23.93 11.27
N MET A 506 -3.37 -23.16 10.33
CA MET A 506 -2.05 -23.44 9.77
C MET A 506 -0.93 -23.26 10.82
N MET A 507 -0.94 -22.19 11.60
CA MET A 507 0.04 -21.95 12.66
C MET A 507 0.00 -23.06 13.71
N ARG A 508 -1.19 -23.44 14.19
CA ARG A 508 -1.36 -24.52 15.18
C ARG A 508 -0.97 -25.90 14.65
N LYS A 509 -1.19 -26.14 13.36
CA LYS A 509 -0.83 -27.43 12.74
C LYS A 509 0.67 -27.66 12.70
N TYR A 510 1.45 -26.61 12.44
CA TYR A 510 2.89 -26.73 12.23
C TYR A 510 3.74 -26.22 13.40
N GLU A 511 3.15 -25.47 14.34
CA GLU A 511 3.84 -24.89 15.50
C GLU A 511 5.22 -24.34 15.14
N PRO A 512 5.32 -23.31 14.26
CA PRO A 512 6.57 -22.86 13.66
C PRO A 512 7.50 -22.22 14.70
N HIS A 513 8.82 -22.39 14.50
CA HIS A 513 9.84 -21.62 15.22
C HIS A 513 10.14 -20.29 14.52
N GLN A 514 9.80 -20.19 13.24
CA GLN A 514 9.90 -18.94 12.49
C GLN A 514 8.70 -18.77 11.57
N ILE A 515 8.17 -17.55 11.55
CA ILE A 515 7.13 -17.11 10.62
C ILE A 515 7.71 -15.98 9.79
N PHE A 516 7.57 -16.05 8.47
CA PHE A 516 7.85 -14.94 7.55
C PHE A 516 6.53 -14.44 6.97
N ALA A 517 6.30 -13.13 7.04
CA ALA A 517 5.08 -12.51 6.53
C ALA A 517 5.39 -11.22 5.76
N ALA A 518 4.55 -10.86 4.81
CA ALA A 518 4.71 -9.63 4.05
C ALA A 518 4.45 -8.40 4.92
N GLY A 519 5.48 -7.57 5.12
CA GLY A 519 5.39 -6.26 5.76
C GLY A 519 5.32 -5.11 4.75
N ASP A 520 5.16 -5.40 3.47
CA ASP A 520 4.98 -4.40 2.42
C ASP A 520 3.50 -3.96 2.38
N LEU A 521 3.23 -2.78 2.94
CA LEU A 521 1.89 -2.21 3.05
C LEU A 521 1.61 -1.15 1.98
N SER A 522 2.52 -1.01 1.00
CA SER A 522 2.42 -0.02 -0.07
C SER A 522 1.82 -0.58 -1.37
N ASP A 523 1.33 -1.83 -1.36
CA ASP A 523 0.66 -2.42 -2.51
C ASP A 523 -0.57 -1.60 -2.93
N PRO A 524 -0.74 -1.31 -4.23
CA PRO A 524 -1.83 -0.45 -4.71
C PRO A 524 -3.23 -0.99 -4.40
N HIS A 525 -3.34 -2.32 -4.24
CA HIS A 525 -4.62 -3.03 -4.09
C HIS A 525 -5.01 -3.31 -2.64
N GLY A 526 -4.13 -3.02 -1.69
CA GLY A 526 -4.34 -3.24 -0.26
C GLY A 526 -4.41 -4.72 0.16
N THR A 527 -4.13 -5.68 -0.75
CA THR A 527 -4.19 -7.12 -0.47
C THR A 527 -3.14 -7.52 0.57
N HIS A 528 -1.89 -7.04 0.44
CA HIS A 528 -0.81 -7.31 1.40
C HIS A 528 -1.19 -6.86 2.80
N ARG A 529 -1.81 -5.67 2.93
CA ARG A 529 -2.27 -5.14 4.22
C ARG A 529 -3.31 -6.04 4.87
N VAL A 530 -4.34 -6.47 4.13
CA VAL A 530 -5.39 -7.36 4.66
C VAL A 530 -4.82 -8.73 5.02
N CYS A 531 -3.92 -9.28 4.18
CA CYS A 531 -3.21 -10.53 4.47
C CYS A 531 -2.37 -10.43 5.74
N PHE A 532 -1.65 -9.32 5.93
CA PHE A 532 -0.85 -9.07 7.11
C PHE A 532 -1.73 -8.86 8.36
N GLU A 533 -2.83 -8.15 8.25
CA GLU A 533 -3.81 -8.00 9.34
C GLU A 533 -4.34 -9.36 9.81
N ALA A 534 -4.66 -10.26 8.88
CA ALA A 534 -5.06 -11.63 9.23
C ALA A 534 -3.96 -12.39 9.99
N VAL A 535 -2.68 -12.22 9.60
CA VAL A 535 -1.55 -12.81 10.33
C VAL A 535 -1.43 -12.22 11.73
N LEU A 536 -1.58 -10.89 11.89
CA LEU A 536 -1.51 -10.23 13.20
C LEU A 536 -2.62 -10.70 14.14
N LEU A 537 -3.87 -10.76 13.66
CA LEU A 537 -5.00 -11.26 14.45
C LEU A 537 -4.82 -12.74 14.81
N ALA A 538 -4.28 -13.55 13.90
CA ALA A 538 -3.96 -14.94 14.18
C ALA A 538 -2.85 -15.06 15.25
N LEU A 539 -1.81 -14.24 15.21
CA LEU A 539 -0.76 -14.18 16.22
C LEU A 539 -1.33 -13.82 17.61
N GLU A 540 -2.25 -12.84 17.68
CA GLU A 540 -2.93 -12.49 18.93
C GLU A 540 -3.74 -13.68 19.50
N GLU A 541 -4.39 -14.48 18.64
CA GLU A 541 -5.16 -15.65 19.07
C GLU A 541 -4.24 -16.76 19.62
N VAL A 542 -3.10 -17.03 18.94
CA VAL A 542 -2.17 -18.09 19.34
C VAL A 542 -1.19 -17.68 20.44
N LYS A 543 -1.20 -16.45 20.93
CA LYS A 543 -0.40 -16.01 22.10
C LYS A 543 -0.58 -16.89 23.35
N LYS A 544 -1.67 -17.63 23.44
CA LYS A 544 -1.97 -18.55 24.55
C LYS A 544 -1.33 -19.93 24.38
N ASP A 545 -0.83 -20.22 23.20
CA ASP A 545 -0.28 -21.53 22.85
C ASP A 545 1.20 -21.55 23.26
N LYS A 546 1.67 -22.62 23.90
CA LYS A 546 3.04 -22.68 24.48
C LYS A 546 4.17 -22.58 23.45
N TRP A 547 3.94 -23.03 22.21
CA TRP A 547 4.97 -23.02 21.16
C TRP A 547 5.33 -21.62 20.67
N ILE A 548 4.44 -20.62 20.90
CA ILE A 548 4.64 -19.25 20.42
C ILE A 548 5.80 -18.54 21.13
N ASP A 549 6.10 -18.93 22.38
CA ASP A 549 7.20 -18.34 23.17
C ASP A 549 8.57 -18.53 22.49
N ASP A 550 8.70 -19.59 21.68
CA ASP A 550 9.92 -19.92 20.91
C ASP A 550 9.82 -19.51 19.42
N CYS A 551 8.77 -18.79 19.05
CA CYS A 551 8.53 -18.39 17.66
C CYS A 551 9.01 -16.97 17.38
N TYR A 552 9.75 -16.80 16.28
CA TYR A 552 10.22 -15.50 15.78
C TYR A 552 9.47 -15.12 14.51
N VAL A 553 8.88 -13.92 14.51
CA VAL A 553 8.15 -13.40 13.35
C VAL A 553 9.00 -12.38 12.62
N TRP A 554 9.27 -12.66 11.34
CA TRP A 554 10.05 -11.82 10.44
C TRP A 554 9.16 -11.22 9.37
N LEU A 555 9.26 -9.92 9.18
CA LEU A 555 8.57 -9.20 8.13
C LEU A 555 9.52 -8.98 6.96
N TYR A 556 9.10 -9.42 5.77
CA TYR A 556 9.82 -9.16 4.53
C TYR A 556 9.12 -8.08 3.70
N ARG A 557 9.87 -7.42 2.82
CA ARG A 557 9.42 -6.51 1.77
C ARG A 557 10.12 -6.87 0.46
N GLY A 558 9.97 -6.09 -0.58
CA GLY A 558 10.73 -6.27 -1.81
C GLY A 558 9.88 -6.35 -3.07
N ALA A 559 8.55 -6.54 -2.95
CA ALA A 559 7.65 -6.46 -4.10
C ALA A 559 7.49 -5.00 -4.57
N TRP A 560 7.20 -4.07 -3.64
CA TRP A 560 6.94 -2.66 -3.93
C TRP A 560 7.98 -1.72 -3.35
N GLN A 561 8.53 -2.02 -2.17
CA GLN A 561 9.54 -1.22 -1.49
C GLN A 561 10.42 -2.11 -0.61
N GLU A 562 11.52 -1.54 -0.06
CA GLU A 562 12.40 -2.22 0.87
C GLU A 562 12.37 -1.53 2.24
N TRP A 563 12.86 -2.23 3.28
CA TRP A 563 13.00 -1.69 4.62
C TRP A 563 14.05 -0.58 4.68
N ASP A 564 13.79 0.46 5.50
CA ASP A 564 14.86 1.37 5.90
C ASP A 564 15.95 0.56 6.63
N THR A 565 17.20 0.70 6.20
CA THR A 565 18.33 -0.03 6.77
C THR A 565 18.49 0.19 8.29
N ALA A 566 17.99 1.32 8.79
CA ALA A 566 17.95 1.58 10.23
C ALA A 566 16.99 0.67 11.00
N GLU A 567 16.00 0.08 10.33
CA GLU A 567 15.00 -0.79 10.94
C GLU A 567 15.31 -2.28 10.80
N VAL A 568 16.25 -2.62 9.92
CA VAL A 568 16.57 -4.01 9.59
C VAL A 568 17.18 -4.76 10.79
N ASP A 569 16.57 -5.88 11.16
CA ASP A 569 17.05 -6.76 12.25
C ASP A 569 17.76 -8.00 11.75
N MET A 570 17.49 -8.44 10.51
CA MET A 570 18.20 -9.53 9.85
C MET A 570 18.45 -9.19 8.38
N SER A 571 19.69 -9.36 7.94
CA SER A 571 20.14 -9.16 6.56
C SER A 571 20.78 -10.42 6.05
N VAL A 572 20.27 -10.94 4.94
CA VAL A 572 20.74 -12.18 4.32
C VAL A 572 21.46 -11.85 3.01
N PRO A 573 22.81 -11.88 2.99
CA PRO A 573 23.57 -11.59 1.79
C PRO A 573 23.42 -12.73 0.78
N LEU A 574 23.31 -12.39 -0.51
CA LEU A 574 23.20 -13.33 -1.63
C LEU A 574 24.43 -13.24 -2.51
N SER A 575 24.95 -14.41 -2.90
CA SER A 575 25.95 -14.54 -3.94
C SER A 575 25.32 -14.36 -5.34
N PRO A 576 26.12 -14.11 -6.40
CA PRO A 576 25.62 -14.07 -7.77
C PRO A 576 24.83 -15.33 -8.18
N ASP A 577 25.27 -16.51 -7.74
CA ASP A 577 24.57 -17.77 -8.03
C ASP A 577 23.22 -17.88 -7.33
N GLU A 578 23.13 -17.46 -6.07
CA GLU A 578 21.88 -17.44 -5.31
C GLU A 578 20.89 -16.41 -5.90
N LEU A 579 21.37 -15.25 -6.30
CA LEU A 579 20.55 -14.26 -6.97
C LEU A 579 20.01 -14.77 -8.32
N MET A 580 20.84 -15.49 -9.09
CA MET A 580 20.41 -16.16 -10.31
C MET A 580 19.39 -17.27 -10.05
N ARG A 581 19.54 -18.05 -8.96
CA ARG A 581 18.55 -19.06 -8.57
C ARG A 581 17.22 -18.42 -8.19
N LYS A 582 17.24 -17.31 -7.42
CA LYS A 582 16.06 -16.50 -7.10
C LYS A 582 15.35 -16.04 -8.37
N ARG A 583 16.05 -15.44 -9.33
CA ARG A 583 15.51 -15.01 -10.63
C ARG A 583 14.82 -16.16 -11.37
N LYS A 584 15.45 -17.34 -11.42
CA LYS A 584 14.87 -18.53 -12.06
C LYS A 584 13.61 -19.03 -11.36
N ALA A 585 13.49 -18.86 -10.04
CA ALA A 585 12.28 -19.15 -9.30
C ALA A 585 11.15 -18.16 -9.66
N VAL A 586 11.46 -16.86 -9.68
CA VAL A 586 10.51 -15.81 -10.14
C VAL A 586 10.03 -16.10 -11.56
N PHE A 587 10.90 -16.55 -12.47
CA PHE A 587 10.53 -16.88 -13.85
C PHE A 587 9.59 -18.08 -13.99
N LYS A 588 9.27 -18.82 -12.91
CA LYS A 588 8.23 -19.85 -12.96
C LYS A 588 6.83 -19.25 -12.98
N HIS A 589 6.68 -17.99 -12.54
CA HIS A 589 5.42 -17.24 -12.57
C HIS A 589 5.26 -16.56 -13.94
N GLN A 590 4.98 -17.35 -14.97
CA GLN A 590 4.93 -16.92 -16.37
C GLN A 590 3.81 -15.92 -16.63
N SER A 591 2.65 -16.06 -15.96
CA SER A 591 1.52 -15.14 -16.08
C SER A 591 1.81 -13.73 -15.53
N GLN A 592 2.92 -13.57 -14.78
CA GLN A 592 3.36 -12.30 -14.19
C GLN A 592 4.65 -11.76 -14.85
N LYS A 593 5.16 -12.46 -15.85
CA LYS A 593 6.34 -12.08 -16.61
C LYS A 593 5.95 -11.15 -17.75
N ASP A 594 6.91 -10.38 -18.26
CA ASP A 594 6.83 -9.50 -19.41
C ASP A 594 5.90 -8.29 -19.23
N GLN A 595 4.68 -8.44 -18.78
CA GLN A 595 3.75 -7.34 -18.52
C GLN A 595 2.76 -7.72 -17.41
N ALA A 596 2.93 -7.15 -16.23
CA ALA A 596 1.91 -7.28 -15.20
C ALA A 596 0.64 -6.53 -15.60
N LEU A 597 -0.55 -7.09 -15.34
CA LEU A 597 -1.83 -6.41 -15.56
C LEU A 597 -1.91 -5.07 -14.80
N PHE A 598 -1.15 -4.97 -13.70
CA PHE A 598 -1.10 -3.79 -12.83
C PHE A 598 0.35 -3.39 -12.56
N PRO A 599 1.08 -2.85 -13.56
CA PRO A 599 2.52 -2.58 -13.44
C PRO A 599 2.85 -1.42 -12.48
N GLY A 600 1.87 -0.61 -12.11
CA GLY A 600 2.13 0.65 -11.42
C GLY A 600 2.90 1.62 -12.32
N THR A 601 3.71 2.51 -11.72
CA THR A 601 4.54 3.49 -12.47
C THR A 601 5.92 2.98 -12.84
N ASP A 602 6.32 1.82 -12.36
CA ASP A 602 7.63 1.22 -12.66
C ASP A 602 7.47 0.26 -13.84
N ALA A 603 7.99 0.61 -15.00
CA ALA A 603 7.91 -0.18 -16.23
C ALA A 603 8.82 -1.43 -16.23
N ARG A 604 9.70 -1.60 -15.22
CA ARG A 604 10.54 -2.79 -15.10
C ARG A 604 9.73 -3.99 -14.69
N GLU A 605 10.15 -5.18 -15.13
CA GLU A 605 9.59 -6.44 -14.63
C GLU A 605 9.82 -6.63 -13.11
N PHE A 606 8.97 -7.39 -12.44
CA PHE A 606 9.07 -7.62 -10.99
C PHE A 606 10.43 -8.16 -10.56
N TRP A 607 11.04 -9.07 -11.32
CA TRP A 607 12.37 -9.61 -11.00
C TRP A 607 13.47 -8.53 -11.06
N GLN A 608 13.39 -7.59 -12.02
CA GLN A 608 14.34 -6.49 -12.11
C GLN A 608 14.22 -5.56 -10.89
N ARG A 609 12.98 -5.21 -10.54
CA ARG A 609 12.71 -4.38 -9.35
C ARG A 609 13.25 -5.03 -8.07
N ALA A 610 13.00 -6.34 -7.89
CA ALA A 610 13.44 -7.09 -6.73
C ALA A 610 14.97 -7.18 -6.65
N GLU A 611 15.65 -7.48 -7.77
CA GLU A 611 17.11 -7.53 -7.81
C GLU A 611 17.75 -6.17 -7.56
N ASP A 612 17.23 -5.12 -8.18
CA ASP A 612 17.75 -3.76 -7.98
C ASP A 612 17.65 -3.34 -6.51
N ARG A 613 16.50 -3.59 -5.85
CA ARG A 613 16.35 -3.33 -4.41
C ARG A 613 17.33 -4.12 -3.57
N ASN A 614 17.50 -5.43 -3.84
CA ASN A 614 18.45 -6.24 -3.10
C ASN A 614 19.90 -5.76 -3.32
N ARG A 615 20.26 -5.29 -4.54
CA ARG A 615 21.57 -4.67 -4.81
C ARG A 615 21.71 -3.32 -4.12
N GLU A 616 20.69 -2.48 -4.15
CA GLU A 616 20.70 -1.18 -3.47
C GLU A 616 20.90 -1.34 -1.96
N THR A 617 20.24 -2.34 -1.35
CA THR A 617 20.45 -2.71 0.06
C THR A 617 21.90 -3.10 0.32
N ALA A 618 22.48 -3.99 -0.49
CA ALA A 618 23.88 -4.39 -0.36
C ALA A 618 24.85 -3.21 -0.52
N GLN A 619 24.62 -2.35 -1.52
CA GLN A 619 25.43 -1.13 -1.76
C GLN A 619 25.33 -0.14 -0.59
N LEU A 620 24.19 -0.06 0.07
CA LEU A 620 24.06 0.80 1.25
C LEU A 620 24.89 0.23 2.42
N PHE A 621 24.86 -1.09 2.66
CA PHE A 621 25.70 -1.71 3.68
C PHE A 621 27.19 -1.52 3.38
N ASP A 622 27.64 -1.61 2.13
CA ASP A 622 29.00 -1.30 1.72
C ASP A 622 29.36 0.17 2.04
N ARG A 623 28.53 1.13 1.68
CA ARG A 623 28.72 2.56 2.00
C ARG A 623 28.80 2.83 3.50
N LEU A 624 28.11 2.04 4.32
CA LEU A 624 28.19 2.11 5.79
C LEU A 624 29.53 1.55 6.33
N GLY A 625 30.31 0.88 5.50
CA GLY A 625 31.60 0.29 5.85
C GLY A 625 31.53 -1.18 6.24
N MET A 626 30.45 -1.88 5.85
CA MET A 626 30.33 -3.32 5.95
C MET A 626 31.05 -4.02 4.78
N ALA A 627 30.99 -5.35 4.74
CA ALA A 627 31.53 -6.10 3.61
C ALA A 627 30.69 -5.92 2.34
N GLU A 628 31.35 -5.95 1.18
CA GLU A 628 30.71 -5.90 -0.12
C GLU A 628 29.98 -7.24 -0.40
N TYR A 629 28.73 -7.14 -0.85
CA TYR A 629 27.90 -8.26 -1.29
C TYR A 629 27.21 -7.92 -2.61
N GLU A 630 26.91 -8.95 -3.43
CA GLU A 630 26.18 -8.77 -4.71
C GLU A 630 24.76 -8.22 -4.50
N ALA A 631 24.06 -8.82 -3.54
CA ALA A 631 22.70 -8.44 -3.18
C ALA A 631 22.41 -8.82 -1.72
N MET A 632 21.35 -8.29 -1.14
CA MET A 632 20.98 -8.54 0.24
C MET A 632 19.47 -8.46 0.42
N GLU A 633 18.87 -9.47 1.03
CA GLU A 633 17.48 -9.46 1.48
C GLU A 633 17.41 -8.99 2.93
N ALA A 634 16.42 -8.16 3.26
CA ALA A 634 16.30 -7.51 4.55
C ALA A 634 14.98 -7.86 5.25
N PHE A 635 15.05 -8.02 6.57
CA PHE A 635 13.91 -8.41 7.40
C PHE A 635 13.87 -7.57 8.67
N VAL A 636 12.65 -7.23 9.10
CA VAL A 636 12.37 -6.59 10.37
C VAL A 636 11.68 -7.60 11.27
N ARG A 637 12.05 -7.62 12.54
CA ARG A 637 11.42 -8.48 13.53
C ARG A 637 10.12 -7.86 14.04
N TYR A 638 9.03 -8.60 13.95
CA TYR A 638 7.79 -8.28 14.65
C TYR A 638 7.86 -8.87 16.08
N ILE A 639 7.65 -8.02 17.07
CA ILE A 639 7.68 -8.43 18.49
C ILE A 639 6.23 -8.67 18.92
N LEU A 640 5.95 -9.91 19.38
CA LEU A 640 4.65 -10.39 19.83
C LEU A 640 4.20 -9.76 21.14
#